data_fe64cb472c37e8532f6cef8d35486127
#
_entry.id   fe64cb472c37e8532f6cef8d35486127
#
_cell.length_a   1.000
_cell.length_b   1.000
_cell.length_c   1.000
_cell.angle_alpha   90.00
_cell.angle_beta   90.00
_cell.angle_gamma   90.00
#
_symmetry.space_group_name_H-M   'P 1'
#
loop_
_entity.id
_entity.type
_entity.pdbx_description
1 polymer ?
#
loop_
_entity_poly.entity_id
_entity_poly.type
_entity_poly.pdbx_seq_one_letter_code
_entity_poly.pdbx_strand_id
1 'polypeptide(L)'
;MKTCSVALALVAVLGIAACSPGVSNDTPDAATAFSDSDWPAYGRDQAGTKFSPLTTIDRSNVASLEVAWTWETGETVIEGPAAPVRGSTVRPGTFEVTPIVVSDTMYVVTSYNRVLALDASTGEEIWEYDPLTTDFGQPPNGTGFVHRGIAMWTGESETGAPQRRIFLNSRWRLIAIDAATGMEIESFGYRGEIDLTADMIWHTNPLHYTQTSPPVVFGNVVILGNGVGDAIVYPYDPPGQLQAFDVLTGERVWNLNLIPQEGEPGNETWEGDSETFTGHTNAWAPMALDDERGIVYLGVGTPSNDYYGGHRLGDNLYAESLLAVDARTGELLWHFQTVHHGLWDYDLPAPPVLYTAEVDGRSIDAVAIVGKTGFVYVFDRVTGEPVWPIEERAVPGSEVPGEVAAPTQPFPTLPEPFSRQQFTPDDLIDLTPELRRRAVEMTRGVQFGGLFTPPTMRGTLAMPGIIGGGNWGGSAVDPTTGLMFVKATEEASLLKIAATDPARTAGDYGIDRASNRSLRIEGIPITNPPWGTLSAIDMSTGRIAWQVPVGDRPELRDHPLLRGVELPDRLGVQGAAGPVVTAGGLIFLTGGGDVLYAFDSSSGEEVWSAQLPAVGYANPMTYGDASGRQFVVIATGARGENGILVAFALPE
;
A
#
# COMPACT_ATOMS: atom_id res chain seq x y z
N MET A 1 37.64 -72.85 -32.90
CA MET A 1 38.78 -71.93 -32.93
C MET A 1 38.53 -70.89 -33.98
N LYS A 2 38.07 -69.74 -33.59
CA LYS A 2 38.16 -68.42 -34.25
C LYS A 2 37.78 -67.37 -33.24
N THR A 3 38.73 -66.66 -32.76
CA THR A 3 38.66 -65.54 -31.84
C THR A 3 38.06 -64.35 -32.57
N CYS A 4 37.02 -63.72 -31.96
CA CYS A 4 36.44 -62.48 -32.42
C CYS A 4 36.81 -61.42 -31.38
N SER A 5 37.64 -60.44 -31.75
CA SER A 5 38.03 -59.29 -31.00
C SER A 5 36.93 -58.21 -31.10
N VAL A 6 36.40 -57.73 -29.94
CA VAL A 6 35.48 -56.61 -29.90
C VAL A 6 36.32 -55.37 -29.65
N ALA A 7 36.28 -54.43 -30.58
CA ALA A 7 36.85 -53.09 -30.41
C ALA A 7 35.87 -52.17 -29.68
N LEU A 8 36.30 -51.62 -28.56
CA LEU A 8 35.55 -50.56 -27.75
C LEU A 8 35.82 -49.18 -28.37
N ALA A 9 34.81 -48.56 -28.92
CA ALA A 9 34.88 -47.17 -29.37
C ALA A 9 34.50 -46.25 -28.21
N LEU A 10 35.47 -45.44 -27.74
CA LEU A 10 35.23 -44.35 -26.79
C LEU A 10 34.61 -43.16 -27.52
N VAL A 11 33.35 -42.81 -27.19
CA VAL A 11 32.72 -41.54 -27.60
C VAL A 11 33.03 -40.49 -26.54
N ALA A 12 33.86 -39.53 -26.90
CA ALA A 12 34.09 -38.35 -26.07
C ALA A 12 32.91 -37.36 -26.27
N VAL A 13 32.10 -37.17 -25.21
CA VAL A 13 31.09 -36.12 -25.18
C VAL A 13 31.79 -34.83 -24.73
N LEU A 14 31.95 -33.88 -25.64
CA LEU A 14 32.32 -32.49 -25.29
C LEU A 14 31.10 -31.84 -24.67
N GLY A 15 31.11 -31.64 -23.36
CA GLY A 15 30.19 -30.79 -22.65
C GLY A 15 30.49 -29.30 -22.97
N ILE A 16 29.58 -28.66 -23.67
CA ILE A 16 29.56 -27.20 -23.80
C ILE A 16 28.99 -26.68 -22.49
N ALA A 17 29.85 -26.17 -21.61
CA ALA A 17 29.41 -25.39 -20.44
C ALA A 17 28.91 -24.03 -20.94
N ALA A 18 27.61 -23.81 -20.93
CA ALA A 18 27.04 -22.48 -21.06
C ALA A 18 27.40 -21.69 -19.78
N CYS A 19 28.26 -20.71 -19.89
CA CYS A 19 28.49 -19.72 -18.86
C CYS A 19 27.23 -18.81 -18.81
N SER A 20 26.37 -19.01 -17.82
CA SER A 20 25.45 -17.97 -17.39
C SER A 20 26.29 -16.84 -16.78
N PRO A 21 26.05 -15.59 -17.10
CA PRO A 21 26.70 -14.49 -16.39
C PRO A 21 26.21 -14.53 -14.94
N GLY A 22 27.14 -14.85 -14.02
CA GLY A 22 26.86 -14.79 -12.60
C GLY A 22 26.60 -13.33 -12.20
N VAL A 23 25.46 -13.09 -11.58
CA VAL A 23 25.20 -11.84 -10.86
C VAL A 23 26.23 -11.77 -9.73
N SER A 24 27.10 -10.77 -9.77
CA SER A 24 28.10 -10.55 -8.73
C SER A 24 27.41 -10.17 -7.43
N ASN A 25 27.69 -10.88 -6.35
CA ASN A 25 27.36 -10.49 -4.98
C ASN A 25 28.36 -9.41 -4.50
N ASP A 26 28.41 -8.28 -5.17
CA ASP A 26 29.22 -7.17 -4.70
C ASP A 26 28.45 -6.48 -3.58
N THR A 27 28.95 -6.59 -2.34
CA THR A 27 28.57 -5.69 -1.25
C THR A 27 28.78 -4.26 -1.71
N PRO A 28 27.84 -3.34 -1.46
CA PRO A 28 27.98 -1.94 -1.87
C PRO A 28 29.30 -1.36 -1.37
N ASP A 29 30.04 -0.73 -2.27
CA ASP A 29 31.24 0.03 -1.92
C ASP A 29 30.81 1.18 -0.97
N ALA A 30 31.67 1.61 -0.05
CA ALA A 30 31.37 2.63 0.97
C ALA A 30 30.87 3.97 0.37
N ALA A 31 31.04 4.18 -0.95
CA ALA A 31 30.52 5.33 -1.70
C ALA A 31 29.04 5.22 -2.07
N THR A 32 28.40 4.07 -1.88
CA THR A 32 26.99 3.80 -2.25
C THR A 32 26.07 3.61 -1.03
N ALA A 33 26.61 3.55 0.18
CA ALA A 33 25.82 3.40 1.40
C ALA A 33 25.06 4.70 1.73
N PHE A 34 23.77 4.57 2.06
CA PHE A 34 22.97 5.67 2.56
C PHE A 34 23.33 6.00 4.01
N SER A 35 23.23 7.28 4.40
CA SER A 35 23.45 7.75 5.75
C SER A 35 22.27 7.41 6.66
N ASP A 36 22.51 7.31 7.97
CA ASP A 36 21.43 7.21 8.97
C ASP A 36 20.50 8.44 8.96
N SER A 37 20.98 9.59 8.48
CA SER A 37 20.19 10.80 8.28
C SER A 37 19.34 10.78 7.02
N ASP A 38 19.60 9.89 6.05
CA ASP A 38 18.86 9.78 4.81
C ASP A 38 17.49 9.05 5.01
N TRP A 39 16.59 9.28 4.04
CA TRP A 39 15.33 8.54 3.86
C TRP A 39 15.26 8.01 2.41
N PRO A 40 16.03 6.97 2.07
CA PRO A 40 16.30 6.61 0.67
C PRO A 40 15.22 5.77 -0.01
N ALA A 41 14.20 5.30 0.73
CA ALA A 41 13.10 4.49 0.22
C ALA A 41 11.77 4.88 0.86
N TYR A 42 10.65 4.45 0.32
CA TYR A 42 9.30 4.73 0.83
C TYR A 42 9.16 4.43 2.33
N GLY A 43 9.65 3.29 2.78
CA GLY A 43 9.64 2.86 4.18
C GLY A 43 10.88 3.25 4.98
N ARG A 44 11.66 4.22 4.55
CA ARG A 44 13.00 4.60 4.97
C ARG A 44 14.06 3.56 4.54
N ASP A 45 13.79 2.30 4.72
CA ASP A 45 14.61 1.17 4.28
C ASP A 45 13.79 0.24 3.37
N GLN A 46 14.45 -0.69 2.73
CA GLN A 46 13.78 -1.68 1.88
C GLN A 46 12.93 -2.68 2.69
N ALA A 47 13.27 -2.86 3.98
CA ALA A 47 12.51 -3.71 4.89
C ALA A 47 11.15 -3.09 5.29
N GLY A 48 10.90 -1.83 4.95
CA GLY A 48 9.64 -1.13 5.19
C GLY A 48 9.38 -0.78 6.65
N THR A 49 10.44 -0.66 7.48
CA THR A 49 10.30 -0.50 8.93
C THR A 49 9.66 0.81 9.34
N LYS A 50 9.81 1.87 8.54
CA LYS A 50 9.43 3.26 8.87
C LYS A 50 9.98 3.71 10.22
N PHE A 51 11.15 3.19 10.55
CA PHE A 51 11.91 3.55 11.74
C PHE A 51 13.08 4.45 11.38
N SER A 52 13.19 5.60 12.04
CA SER A 52 14.33 6.49 11.93
C SER A 52 15.24 6.36 13.15
N PRO A 53 16.56 6.16 12.96
CA PRO A 53 17.52 6.11 14.08
C PRO A 53 17.82 7.49 14.68
N LEU A 54 17.27 8.57 14.11
CA LEU A 54 17.48 9.93 14.57
C LEU A 54 16.87 10.17 15.95
N THR A 55 17.60 10.91 16.80
CA THR A 55 17.22 11.22 18.18
C THR A 55 17.26 12.71 18.52
N THR A 56 17.55 13.57 17.55
CA THR A 56 17.64 15.04 17.76
C THR A 56 16.30 15.61 18.22
N ILE A 57 15.20 15.08 17.66
CA ILE A 57 13.84 15.36 18.11
C ILE A 57 13.40 14.21 19.01
N ASP A 58 13.09 14.53 20.27
CA ASP A 58 12.68 13.57 21.28
C ASP A 58 11.52 14.14 22.14
N ARG A 59 11.06 13.36 23.14
CA ARG A 59 9.99 13.76 24.04
C ARG A 59 10.25 15.08 24.77
N SER A 60 11.52 15.40 25.06
CA SER A 60 11.86 16.59 25.86
C SER A 60 11.77 17.90 25.08
N ASN A 61 11.85 17.85 23.75
CA ASN A 61 11.94 19.01 22.88
C ASN A 61 10.89 19.07 21.76
N VAL A 62 10.14 17.99 21.51
CA VAL A 62 9.13 17.93 20.44
C VAL A 62 8.09 19.05 20.53
N ALA A 63 7.77 19.54 21.74
CA ALA A 63 6.86 20.65 21.95
C ALA A 63 7.33 21.98 21.35
N SER A 64 8.62 22.08 20.98
CA SER A 64 9.23 23.26 20.37
C SER A 64 9.29 23.17 18.84
N LEU A 65 8.73 22.13 18.21
CA LEU A 65 8.70 22.01 16.76
C LEU A 65 7.90 23.15 16.13
N GLU A 66 8.48 23.74 15.10
CA GLU A 66 7.85 24.79 14.28
C GLU A 66 8.02 24.48 12.79
N VAL A 67 7.22 25.14 11.95
CA VAL A 67 7.36 25.01 10.48
C VAL A 67 8.68 25.63 10.06
N ALA A 68 9.57 24.80 9.51
CA ALA A 68 10.87 25.24 8.97
C ALA A 68 10.72 25.77 7.55
N TRP A 69 9.98 25.03 6.70
CA TRP A 69 9.68 25.44 5.32
C TRP A 69 8.40 24.76 4.81
N THR A 70 7.86 25.31 3.74
CA THR A 70 6.74 24.71 2.97
C THR A 70 7.06 24.80 1.49
N TRP A 71 6.56 23.81 0.73
CA TRP A 71 6.65 23.79 -0.72
C TRP A 71 5.29 23.39 -1.31
N GLU A 72 4.88 24.00 -2.42
CA GLU A 72 3.59 23.77 -3.08
C GLU A 72 3.77 23.17 -4.46
N THR A 73 2.96 22.16 -4.82
CA THR A 73 3.02 21.54 -6.16
C THR A 73 2.60 22.50 -7.27
N GLY A 74 1.79 23.51 -6.99
CA GLY A 74 1.18 24.38 -7.99
C GLY A 74 0.13 23.70 -8.87
N GLU A 75 -0.24 22.44 -8.58
CA GLU A 75 -1.18 21.68 -9.38
C GLU A 75 -2.62 22.11 -9.12
N THR A 76 -3.37 22.31 -10.20
CA THR A 76 -4.76 22.74 -10.15
C THR A 76 -5.63 21.88 -11.07
N VAL A 77 -6.94 22.00 -10.91
CA VAL A 77 -7.91 21.35 -11.79
C VAL A 77 -7.81 21.93 -13.20
N ILE A 78 -7.66 21.05 -14.21
CA ILE A 78 -7.62 21.42 -15.63
C ILE A 78 -9.01 21.17 -16.21
N GLU A 79 -9.67 22.23 -16.71
CA GLU A 79 -11.03 22.19 -17.22
C GLU A 79 -11.14 22.67 -18.69
N GLY A 80 -12.21 22.22 -19.36
CA GLY A 80 -12.63 22.72 -20.67
C GLY A 80 -11.66 22.42 -21.81
N PRO A 81 -11.36 23.39 -22.70
CA PRO A 81 -10.47 23.18 -23.85
C PRO A 81 -9.03 22.85 -23.50
N ALA A 82 -8.61 23.16 -22.26
CA ALA A 82 -7.30 22.79 -21.74
C ALA A 82 -7.22 21.32 -21.27
N ALA A 83 -8.38 20.66 -21.09
CA ALA A 83 -8.42 19.23 -20.78
C ALA A 83 -8.19 18.42 -22.07
N PRO A 84 -7.17 17.57 -22.16
CA PRO A 84 -6.73 16.98 -23.44
C PRO A 84 -7.70 15.96 -24.02
N VAL A 85 -8.63 15.41 -23.24
CA VAL A 85 -9.62 14.44 -23.70
C VAL A 85 -11.04 14.98 -23.56
N ARG A 86 -11.58 15.49 -24.68
CA ARG A 86 -13.01 15.80 -24.95
C ARG A 86 -13.81 16.29 -23.76
N GLY A 87 -13.44 17.43 -23.17
CA GLY A 87 -14.24 18.07 -22.12
C GLY A 87 -14.25 17.32 -20.79
N SER A 88 -13.33 16.38 -20.59
CA SER A 88 -13.11 15.75 -19.29
C SER A 88 -12.31 16.70 -18.40
N THR A 89 -12.74 16.86 -17.17
CA THR A 89 -11.98 17.54 -16.14
C THR A 89 -10.83 16.63 -15.68
N VAL A 90 -9.59 17.13 -15.69
CA VAL A 90 -8.43 16.48 -15.10
C VAL A 90 -8.18 17.10 -13.73
N ARG A 91 -8.06 16.28 -12.69
CA ARG A 91 -7.92 16.75 -11.30
C ARG A 91 -6.75 16.06 -10.63
N PRO A 92 -5.92 16.80 -9.87
CA PRO A 92 -4.93 16.15 -9.02
C PRO A 92 -5.63 15.20 -8.04
N GLY A 93 -4.99 14.09 -7.77
CA GLY A 93 -5.43 13.16 -6.72
C GLY A 93 -5.16 13.73 -5.33
N THR A 94 -5.44 12.94 -4.32
CA THR A 94 -4.96 13.21 -2.96
C THR A 94 -3.43 13.15 -2.98
N PHE A 95 -2.77 14.12 -2.31
CA PHE A 95 -1.31 14.17 -2.27
C PHE A 95 -0.79 13.24 -1.18
N GLU A 96 -0.51 11.98 -1.54
CA GLU A 96 -0.19 10.88 -0.62
C GLU A 96 1.31 10.51 -0.61
N VAL A 97 2.16 11.37 -1.16
CA VAL A 97 3.58 11.06 -1.32
C VAL A 97 4.33 10.95 0.00
N THR A 98 5.22 9.98 0.09
CA THR A 98 6.37 9.99 1.00
C THR A 98 7.60 10.25 0.15
N PRO A 99 8.23 11.46 0.23
CA PRO A 99 9.45 11.77 -0.50
C PRO A 99 10.60 10.86 -0.09
N ILE A 100 11.64 10.79 -0.92
CA ILE A 100 12.93 10.22 -0.52
C ILE A 100 13.95 11.34 -0.35
N VAL A 101 14.88 11.19 0.61
CA VAL A 101 15.97 12.14 0.86
C VAL A 101 17.30 11.41 0.84
N VAL A 102 18.21 11.89 0.00
CA VAL A 102 19.56 11.32 -0.12
C VAL A 102 20.55 12.47 -0.31
N SER A 103 21.53 12.55 0.60
CA SER A 103 22.61 13.55 0.53
C SER A 103 22.07 14.98 0.36
N ASP A 104 21.22 15.41 1.29
CA ASP A 104 20.59 16.75 1.34
C ASP A 104 19.67 17.11 0.16
N THR A 105 19.36 16.17 -0.73
CA THR A 105 18.40 16.36 -1.80
C THR A 105 17.15 15.55 -1.54
N MET A 106 16.00 16.22 -1.52
CA MET A 106 14.69 15.60 -1.44
C MET A 106 14.14 15.39 -2.86
N TYR A 107 13.69 14.17 -3.16
CA TYR A 107 13.01 13.85 -4.41
C TYR A 107 11.55 13.56 -4.14
N VAL A 108 10.68 14.25 -4.81
CA VAL A 108 9.23 14.17 -4.61
C VAL A 108 8.52 13.92 -5.94
N VAL A 109 7.49 13.07 -5.93
CA VAL A 109 6.56 12.92 -7.06
C VAL A 109 5.23 13.58 -6.69
N THR A 110 4.68 14.37 -7.61
CA THR A 110 3.40 15.06 -7.41
C THR A 110 2.21 14.17 -7.81
N SER A 111 1.00 14.67 -7.56
CA SER A 111 -0.22 13.98 -8.00
C SER A 111 -0.25 13.77 -9.51
N TYR A 112 0.15 14.75 -10.31
CA TYR A 112 0.26 14.63 -11.77
C TYR A 112 1.50 13.88 -12.26
N ASN A 113 2.22 13.23 -11.33
CA ASN A 113 3.43 12.44 -11.54
C ASN A 113 4.65 13.26 -12.01
N ARG A 114 4.67 14.58 -11.81
CA ARG A 114 5.93 15.34 -11.98
C ARG A 114 6.91 14.91 -10.90
N VAL A 115 8.18 14.86 -11.22
CA VAL A 115 9.25 14.58 -10.26
C VAL A 115 10.08 15.84 -10.08
N LEU A 116 10.33 16.20 -8.81
CA LEU A 116 11.15 17.36 -8.47
C LEU A 116 12.27 16.95 -7.52
N ALA A 117 13.41 17.62 -7.64
CA ALA A 117 14.44 17.64 -6.62
C ALA A 117 14.38 18.98 -5.89
N LEU A 118 14.37 18.90 -4.56
CA LEU A 118 14.36 20.05 -3.68
C LEU A 118 15.60 20.00 -2.79
N ASP A 119 16.13 21.17 -2.41
CA ASP A 119 17.04 21.26 -1.28
C ASP A 119 16.31 20.85 0.00
N ALA A 120 16.80 19.82 0.68
CA ALA A 120 16.10 19.25 1.81
C ALA A 120 16.06 20.18 3.03
N SER A 121 16.99 21.13 3.16
CA SER A 121 17.06 22.07 4.28
C SER A 121 16.11 23.26 4.11
N THR A 122 15.80 23.66 2.85
CA THR A 122 15.08 24.90 2.54
C THR A 122 13.78 24.68 1.79
N GLY A 123 13.60 23.55 1.09
CA GLY A 123 12.50 23.30 0.18
C GLY A 123 12.63 24.01 -1.16
N GLU A 124 13.78 24.66 -1.48
CA GLU A 124 14.01 25.31 -2.77
C GLU A 124 14.13 24.28 -3.90
N GLU A 125 13.50 24.56 -5.06
CA GLU A 125 13.53 23.69 -6.23
C GLU A 125 14.91 23.70 -6.90
N ILE A 126 15.47 22.50 -7.16
CA ILE A 126 16.73 22.31 -7.87
C ILE A 126 16.45 22.02 -9.36
N TRP A 127 15.55 21.07 -9.63
CA TRP A 127 15.09 20.73 -10.97
C TRP A 127 13.69 20.09 -10.94
N GLU A 128 13.02 20.12 -12.09
CA GLU A 128 11.71 19.51 -12.31
C GLU A 128 11.73 18.67 -13.59
N TYR A 129 11.05 17.52 -13.55
CA TYR A 129 10.73 16.66 -14.70
C TYR A 129 9.22 16.46 -14.79
N ASP A 130 8.61 16.74 -15.95
CA ASP A 130 7.18 16.52 -16.21
C ASP A 130 6.99 15.42 -17.26
N PRO A 131 6.42 14.26 -16.91
CA PRO A 131 6.10 13.18 -17.85
C PRO A 131 4.88 13.48 -18.72
N LEU A 132 4.28 14.66 -18.64
CA LEU A 132 3.08 15.10 -19.38
C LEU A 132 1.89 14.14 -19.20
N THR A 133 1.75 13.59 -18.00
CA THR A 133 0.74 12.56 -17.71
C THR A 133 -0.69 13.06 -17.88
N THR A 134 -0.93 14.35 -17.67
CA THR A 134 -2.23 14.98 -17.84
C THR A 134 -2.73 14.97 -19.29
N ASP A 135 -1.82 14.87 -20.29
CA ASP A 135 -2.16 14.81 -21.71
C ASP A 135 -2.97 13.56 -22.07
N PHE A 136 -2.89 12.53 -21.24
CA PHE A 136 -3.66 11.28 -21.38
C PHE A 136 -5.03 11.32 -20.69
N GLY A 137 -5.38 12.45 -20.07
CA GLY A 137 -6.64 12.63 -19.34
C GLY A 137 -6.69 11.95 -17.97
N GLN A 138 -7.83 12.10 -17.31
CA GLN A 138 -8.06 11.53 -15.99
C GLN A 138 -7.97 9.99 -15.99
N PRO A 139 -7.19 9.36 -15.08
CA PRO A 139 -7.23 7.91 -14.92
C PRO A 139 -8.65 7.43 -14.61
N PRO A 140 -9.11 6.32 -15.23
CA PRO A 140 -10.49 5.86 -15.09
C PRO A 140 -10.75 5.10 -13.77
N ASN A 141 -9.70 4.72 -13.05
CA ASN A 141 -9.81 4.02 -11.77
C ASN A 141 -10.32 4.94 -10.64
N GLY A 142 -10.73 4.35 -9.54
CA GLY A 142 -11.31 5.06 -8.39
C GLY A 142 -10.39 6.08 -7.74
N THR A 143 -9.09 5.80 -7.71
CA THR A 143 -8.06 6.65 -7.08
C THR A 143 -7.72 7.90 -7.91
N GLY A 144 -7.80 7.82 -9.24
CA GLY A 144 -7.39 8.92 -10.11
C GLY A 144 -5.86 9.11 -10.13
N PHE A 145 -5.42 10.35 -10.10
CA PHE A 145 -4.01 10.72 -10.02
C PHE A 145 -3.52 10.64 -8.57
N VAL A 146 -3.10 9.46 -8.14
CA VAL A 146 -2.46 9.24 -6.82
C VAL A 146 -1.12 8.56 -7.05
N HIS A 147 -0.08 9.06 -6.40
CA HIS A 147 1.23 8.42 -6.38
C HIS A 147 1.87 8.57 -5.00
N ARG A 148 2.47 7.49 -4.47
CA ARG A 148 2.98 7.46 -3.08
C ARG A 148 4.48 7.62 -2.98
N GLY A 149 5.21 7.56 -4.09
CA GLY A 149 6.68 7.74 -4.07
C GLY A 149 7.35 7.27 -5.35
N ILE A 150 8.65 7.33 -5.35
CA ILE A 150 9.57 6.91 -6.43
C ILE A 150 10.64 6.00 -5.85
N ALA A 151 11.35 5.27 -6.70
CA ALA A 151 12.49 4.47 -6.28
C ALA A 151 13.80 5.06 -6.77
N MET A 152 14.86 4.86 -6.01
CA MET A 152 16.22 5.25 -6.39
C MET A 152 17.11 4.02 -6.54
N TRP A 153 17.87 3.99 -7.60
CA TRP A 153 19.00 3.09 -7.79
C TRP A 153 20.31 3.87 -7.70
N THR A 154 21.31 3.26 -7.10
CA THR A 154 22.68 3.81 -7.04
C THR A 154 23.65 2.73 -7.51
N GLY A 155 24.52 3.06 -8.44
CA GLY A 155 25.47 2.11 -8.99
C GLY A 155 26.38 2.76 -10.02
N GLU A 156 26.93 1.96 -10.93
CA GLU A 156 27.74 2.43 -12.04
C GLU A 156 26.93 2.40 -13.35
N SER A 157 27.08 3.47 -14.14
CA SER A 157 26.54 3.51 -15.52
C SER A 157 27.24 2.50 -16.41
N GLU A 158 26.74 2.27 -17.63
CA GLU A 158 27.37 1.43 -18.64
C GLU A 158 28.84 1.81 -18.94
N THR A 159 29.23 3.03 -18.66
CA THR A 159 30.61 3.53 -18.85
C THR A 159 31.48 3.39 -17.60
N GLY A 160 30.94 2.82 -16.49
CA GLY A 160 31.62 2.66 -15.21
C GLY A 160 31.69 3.94 -14.38
N ALA A 161 30.90 4.96 -14.69
CA ALA A 161 30.81 6.19 -13.88
C ALA A 161 29.73 6.03 -12.81
N PRO A 162 29.97 6.50 -11.56
CA PRO A 162 28.93 6.53 -10.53
C PRO A 162 27.70 7.26 -11.02
N GLN A 163 26.52 6.66 -10.82
CA GLN A 163 25.25 7.23 -11.25
C GLN A 163 24.14 6.90 -10.25
N ARG A 164 23.21 7.85 -10.06
CA ARG A 164 21.93 7.61 -9.38
C ARG A 164 20.80 7.78 -10.38
N ARG A 165 19.88 6.82 -10.41
CA ARG A 165 18.68 6.85 -11.25
C ARG A 165 17.44 6.89 -10.38
N ILE A 166 16.48 7.72 -10.77
CA ILE A 166 15.12 7.71 -10.21
C ILE A 166 14.25 6.93 -11.17
N PHE A 167 13.47 5.98 -10.64
CA PHE A 167 12.46 5.25 -11.39
C PHE A 167 11.09 5.78 -11.04
N LEU A 168 10.41 6.34 -12.05
CA LEU A 168 9.03 6.79 -11.98
C LEU A 168 8.14 5.83 -12.77
N ASN A 169 7.21 5.17 -12.10
CA ASN A 169 6.14 4.42 -12.75
C ASN A 169 4.90 5.32 -12.89
N SER A 170 4.63 5.78 -14.09
CA SER A 170 3.55 6.73 -14.40
C SER A 170 2.58 6.17 -15.42
N ARG A 171 1.36 5.84 -15.02
CA ARG A 171 0.38 5.15 -15.86
C ARG A 171 0.97 3.83 -16.36
N TRP A 172 1.02 3.61 -17.66
CA TRP A 172 1.61 2.42 -18.28
C TRP A 172 3.11 2.54 -18.58
N ARG A 173 3.80 3.59 -18.10
CA ARG A 173 5.22 3.83 -18.38
C ARG A 173 6.08 3.65 -17.14
N LEU A 174 7.23 3.02 -17.30
CA LEU A 174 8.34 3.09 -16.36
C LEU A 174 9.42 3.96 -16.96
N ILE A 175 9.80 5.02 -16.28
CA ILE A 175 10.71 6.08 -16.76
C ILE A 175 11.94 6.13 -15.88
N ALA A 176 13.14 6.20 -16.49
CA ALA A 176 14.39 6.37 -15.79
C ALA A 176 14.90 7.82 -15.92
N ILE A 177 15.14 8.46 -14.79
CA ILE A 177 15.54 9.87 -14.69
C ILE A 177 16.91 9.93 -14.00
N ASP A 178 17.84 10.73 -14.52
CA ASP A 178 19.11 11.02 -13.86
C ASP A 178 18.87 11.91 -12.63
N ALA A 179 19.21 11.41 -11.45
CA ALA A 179 18.91 12.06 -10.18
C ALA A 179 19.63 13.42 -10.00
N ALA A 180 20.76 13.64 -10.68
CA ALA A 180 21.52 14.89 -10.57
C ALA A 180 20.94 16.00 -11.45
N THR A 181 20.31 15.65 -12.57
CA THR A 181 19.93 16.62 -13.61
C THR A 181 18.44 16.70 -13.89
N GLY A 182 17.65 15.70 -13.47
CA GLY A 182 16.23 15.58 -13.80
C GLY A 182 15.96 15.18 -15.27
N MET A 183 16.98 14.83 -16.04
CA MET A 183 16.83 14.45 -17.44
C MET A 183 16.54 12.95 -17.59
N GLU A 184 15.73 12.59 -18.58
CA GLU A 184 15.52 11.19 -18.96
C GLU A 184 16.85 10.54 -19.37
N ILE A 185 17.02 9.27 -18.99
CA ILE A 185 18.17 8.45 -19.38
C ILE A 185 17.82 7.76 -20.70
N GLU A 186 18.17 8.37 -21.83
CA GLU A 186 17.78 7.93 -23.17
C GLU A 186 18.17 6.47 -23.51
N SER A 187 19.18 5.89 -22.83
CA SER A 187 19.60 4.50 -23.02
C SER A 187 18.67 3.49 -22.35
N PHE A 188 17.78 3.92 -21.46
CA PHE A 188 16.82 3.05 -20.79
C PHE A 188 15.57 2.85 -21.67
N GLY A 189 15.31 1.60 -22.08
CA GLY A 189 14.19 1.26 -22.93
C GLY A 189 14.17 2.02 -24.26
N TYR A 190 13.03 2.60 -24.59
CA TYR A 190 12.90 3.47 -25.77
C TYR A 190 12.83 4.93 -25.34
N ARG A 191 13.93 5.67 -25.50
CA ARG A 191 14.05 7.09 -25.14
C ARG A 191 13.76 7.37 -23.66
N GLY A 192 14.30 6.57 -22.76
CA GLY A 192 14.16 6.75 -21.32
C GLY A 192 12.94 6.11 -20.69
N GLU A 193 12.09 5.40 -21.47
CA GLU A 193 10.86 4.79 -20.95
C GLU A 193 10.58 3.39 -21.51
N ILE A 194 9.75 2.64 -20.77
CA ILE A 194 9.24 1.31 -21.13
C ILE A 194 7.70 1.36 -21.08
N ASP A 195 7.06 0.73 -22.08
CA ASP A 195 5.62 0.46 -22.06
C ASP A 195 5.35 -0.84 -21.27
N LEU A 196 4.75 -0.71 -20.10
CA LEU A 196 4.42 -1.82 -19.19
C LEU A 196 3.29 -2.71 -19.71
N THR A 197 2.55 -2.27 -20.74
CA THR A 197 1.43 -3.04 -21.33
C THR A 197 1.83 -3.84 -22.56
N ALA A 198 3.07 -3.69 -23.06
CA ALA A 198 3.50 -4.26 -24.35
C ALA A 198 3.38 -5.79 -24.44
N ASP A 199 3.60 -6.50 -23.33
CA ASP A 199 3.62 -7.96 -23.27
C ASP A 199 2.74 -8.51 -22.14
N MET A 200 1.58 -7.91 -21.91
CA MET A 200 0.61 -8.44 -20.94
C MET A 200 -0.07 -9.69 -21.49
N ILE A 201 -0.64 -10.52 -20.59
CA ILE A 201 -1.29 -11.81 -20.93
C ILE A 201 -2.33 -11.63 -22.04
N TRP A 202 -3.08 -10.52 -22.01
CA TRP A 202 -4.00 -10.12 -23.08
C TRP A 202 -3.83 -8.65 -23.40
N HIS A 203 -4.36 -8.25 -24.56
CA HIS A 203 -4.32 -6.86 -24.99
C HIS A 203 -5.07 -5.95 -24.00
N THR A 204 -4.34 -5.06 -23.37
CA THR A 204 -4.85 -4.09 -22.40
C THR A 204 -4.88 -2.71 -23.02
N ASN A 205 -5.94 -1.94 -22.74
CA ASN A 205 -5.94 -0.52 -23.06
C ASN A 205 -4.97 0.23 -22.12
N PRO A 206 -3.86 0.81 -22.61
CA PRO A 206 -2.89 1.51 -21.76
C PRO A 206 -3.53 2.60 -20.89
N LEU A 207 -4.61 3.25 -21.35
CA LEU A 207 -5.31 4.27 -20.56
C LEU A 207 -5.98 3.71 -19.29
N HIS A 208 -6.23 2.40 -19.22
CA HIS A 208 -6.77 1.72 -18.04
C HIS A 208 -5.69 1.22 -17.09
N TYR A 209 -4.43 1.16 -17.55
CA TYR A 209 -3.31 0.78 -16.71
C TYR A 209 -2.89 1.95 -15.82
N THR A 210 -2.73 1.70 -14.53
CA THR A 210 -2.40 2.73 -13.53
C THR A 210 -1.33 2.26 -12.57
N GLN A 211 -0.72 3.23 -11.88
CA GLN A 211 0.27 3.04 -10.85
C GLN A 211 -0.06 3.95 -9.67
N THR A 212 0.17 3.47 -8.44
CA THR A 212 -0.12 4.24 -7.22
C THR A 212 1.00 4.19 -6.19
N SER A 213 1.97 3.27 -6.36
CA SER A 213 3.05 3.04 -5.39
C SER A 213 4.40 2.93 -6.10
N PRO A 214 5.51 3.26 -5.41
CA PRO A 214 6.84 3.21 -6.00
C PRO A 214 7.26 1.76 -6.32
N PRO A 215 8.15 1.58 -7.32
CA PRO A 215 8.87 0.32 -7.51
C PRO A 215 9.80 0.02 -6.33
N VAL A 216 10.33 -1.20 -6.26
CA VAL A 216 11.49 -1.56 -5.43
C VAL A 216 12.67 -1.91 -6.31
N VAL A 217 13.89 -1.72 -5.80
CA VAL A 217 15.12 -1.98 -6.54
C VAL A 217 16.00 -2.96 -5.78
N PHE A 218 16.38 -4.06 -6.44
CA PHE A 218 17.33 -5.05 -5.93
C PHE A 218 18.51 -5.20 -6.89
N GLY A 219 19.71 -4.82 -6.45
CA GLY A 219 20.88 -4.82 -7.33
C GLY A 219 20.60 -4.02 -8.61
N ASN A 220 20.67 -4.67 -9.75
CA ASN A 220 20.37 -4.06 -11.06
C ASN A 220 18.97 -4.40 -11.59
N VAL A 221 18.01 -4.72 -10.72
CA VAL A 221 16.65 -5.05 -11.12
C VAL A 221 15.67 -4.08 -10.46
N VAL A 222 14.83 -3.42 -11.24
CA VAL A 222 13.68 -2.64 -10.76
C VAL A 222 12.41 -3.47 -10.91
N ILE A 223 11.62 -3.57 -9.81
CA ILE A 223 10.46 -4.46 -9.70
C ILE A 223 9.24 -3.63 -9.37
N LEU A 224 8.12 -3.85 -10.07
CA LEU A 224 6.88 -3.13 -9.86
C LEU A 224 5.65 -3.98 -10.16
N GLY A 225 4.54 -3.66 -9.48
CA GLY A 225 3.21 -4.16 -9.77
C GLY A 225 2.43 -3.18 -10.65
N ASN A 226 1.11 -3.20 -10.51
CA ASN A 226 0.21 -2.28 -11.19
C ASN A 226 -0.96 -1.88 -10.30
N GLY A 227 -1.64 -0.80 -10.68
CA GLY A 227 -2.76 -0.24 -9.92
C GLY A 227 -4.08 -0.98 -10.15
N VAL A 228 -5.11 -0.55 -9.45
CA VAL A 228 -6.38 -1.24 -9.27
C VAL A 228 -7.57 -0.50 -9.87
N GLY A 229 -8.62 -1.25 -10.23
CA GLY A 229 -9.93 -0.71 -10.63
C GLY A 229 -11.07 -1.53 -10.03
N ASP A 230 -11.67 -1.04 -8.96
CA ASP A 230 -12.39 -1.80 -7.95
C ASP A 230 -13.76 -2.37 -8.31
N ALA A 231 -14.54 -1.74 -9.15
CA ALA A 231 -15.99 -1.93 -9.01
C ALA A 231 -16.70 -2.58 -10.19
N ILE A 232 -16.06 -2.78 -11.33
CA ILE A 232 -16.67 -3.28 -12.57
C ILE A 232 -15.70 -4.20 -13.29
N VAL A 233 -16.18 -5.36 -13.71
CA VAL A 233 -15.44 -6.26 -14.60
C VAL A 233 -15.60 -5.74 -16.02
N TYR A 234 -14.60 -5.08 -16.55
CA TYR A 234 -14.55 -4.77 -17.98
C TYR A 234 -13.87 -5.92 -18.72
N PRO A 235 -14.33 -6.27 -19.92
CA PRO A 235 -13.57 -7.17 -20.79
C PRO A 235 -12.15 -6.61 -21.00
N TYR A 236 -11.14 -7.44 -20.72
CA TYR A 236 -9.73 -7.07 -20.90
C TYR A 236 -9.23 -5.93 -20.00
N ASP A 237 -9.74 -5.84 -18.78
CA ASP A 237 -9.08 -5.05 -17.72
C ASP A 237 -7.62 -5.51 -17.54
N PRO A 238 -6.71 -4.60 -17.14
CA PRO A 238 -5.33 -5.01 -16.87
C PRO A 238 -5.27 -6.16 -15.88
N PRO A 239 -4.64 -7.30 -16.22
CA PRO A 239 -4.41 -8.35 -15.24
C PRO A 239 -3.34 -7.93 -14.25
N GLY A 240 -3.38 -8.46 -13.03
CA GLY A 240 -2.32 -8.30 -12.06
C GLY A 240 -1.06 -9.01 -12.51
N GLN A 241 0.03 -8.26 -12.60
CA GLN A 241 1.36 -8.78 -12.91
C GLN A 241 2.41 -8.07 -12.06
N LEU A 242 3.41 -8.84 -11.62
CA LEU A 242 4.65 -8.29 -11.10
C LEU A 242 5.68 -8.35 -12.23
N GLN A 243 6.31 -7.23 -12.56
CA GLN A 243 7.26 -7.12 -13.66
C GLN A 243 8.60 -6.62 -13.15
N ALA A 244 9.68 -7.11 -13.75
CA ALA A 244 11.04 -6.71 -13.41
C ALA A 244 11.86 -6.39 -14.66
N PHE A 245 12.64 -5.30 -14.56
CA PHE A 245 13.44 -4.78 -15.64
C PHE A 245 14.86 -4.49 -15.16
N ASP A 246 15.84 -4.65 -16.07
CA ASP A 246 17.21 -4.23 -15.83
C ASP A 246 17.29 -2.70 -15.70
N VAL A 247 17.92 -2.22 -14.64
CA VAL A 247 17.96 -0.78 -14.33
C VAL A 247 18.79 0.04 -15.32
N LEU A 248 19.71 -0.59 -16.09
CA LEU A 248 20.57 0.10 -17.06
C LEU A 248 19.93 0.14 -18.43
N THR A 249 19.39 -0.98 -18.89
CA THR A 249 18.92 -1.16 -20.26
C THR A 249 17.42 -1.04 -20.42
N GLY A 250 16.65 -1.33 -19.37
CA GLY A 250 15.19 -1.44 -19.43
C GLY A 250 14.72 -2.75 -20.08
N GLU A 251 15.60 -3.70 -20.32
CA GLU A 251 15.19 -5.04 -20.77
C GLU A 251 14.43 -5.77 -19.67
N ARG A 252 13.35 -6.48 -20.05
CA ARG A 252 12.59 -7.29 -19.09
C ARG A 252 13.43 -8.47 -18.61
N VAL A 253 13.58 -8.60 -17.28
CA VAL A 253 14.29 -9.70 -16.64
C VAL A 253 13.34 -10.87 -16.41
N TRP A 254 12.16 -10.59 -15.83
CA TRP A 254 11.13 -11.58 -15.58
C TRP A 254 9.75 -10.93 -15.42
N ASN A 255 8.73 -11.78 -15.43
CA ASN A 255 7.38 -11.40 -15.03
C ASN A 255 6.69 -12.54 -14.29
N LEU A 256 5.82 -12.23 -13.34
CA LEU A 256 4.99 -13.16 -12.58
C LEU A 256 3.52 -12.78 -12.74
N ASN A 257 2.69 -13.73 -13.20
CA ASN A 257 1.25 -13.56 -13.27
C ASN A 257 0.63 -13.72 -11.88
N LEU A 258 -0.11 -12.71 -11.41
CA LEU A 258 -0.83 -12.78 -10.14
C LEU A 258 -2.21 -13.44 -10.29
N ILE A 259 -2.69 -13.57 -11.55
CA ILE A 259 -3.78 -14.47 -11.95
C ILE A 259 -3.13 -15.61 -12.73
N PRO A 260 -2.96 -16.80 -12.12
CA PRO A 260 -2.28 -17.92 -12.77
C PRO A 260 -3.01 -18.36 -14.04
N GLN A 261 -2.26 -18.52 -15.11
CA GLN A 261 -2.77 -18.99 -16.41
C GLN A 261 -2.71 -20.51 -16.51
N GLU A 262 -3.34 -21.07 -17.57
CA GLU A 262 -3.33 -22.53 -17.81
C GLU A 262 -1.91 -23.13 -17.71
N GLY A 263 -1.74 -24.09 -16.80
CA GLY A 263 -0.46 -24.76 -16.52
C GLY A 263 0.40 -24.09 -15.45
N GLU A 264 0.04 -22.91 -14.94
CA GLU A 264 0.70 -22.29 -13.79
C GLU A 264 0.10 -22.78 -12.47
N PRO A 265 0.90 -22.94 -11.40
CA PRO A 265 0.39 -23.31 -10.07
C PRO A 265 -0.66 -22.30 -9.57
N GLY A 266 -1.78 -22.80 -9.04
CA GLY A 266 -2.90 -21.96 -8.54
C GLY A 266 -4.01 -21.74 -9.58
N ASN A 267 -3.80 -22.05 -10.86
CA ASN A 267 -4.82 -21.90 -11.89
C ASN A 267 -6.08 -22.73 -11.60
N GLU A 268 -5.94 -23.90 -10.97
CA GLU A 268 -7.03 -24.76 -10.56
C GLU A 268 -8.02 -24.11 -9.56
N THR A 269 -7.64 -22.97 -8.95
CA THR A 269 -8.49 -22.20 -8.03
C THR A 269 -9.38 -21.18 -8.73
N TRP A 270 -9.28 -21.07 -10.05
CA TRP A 270 -10.09 -20.22 -10.92
C TRP A 270 -11.01 -21.10 -11.77
N GLU A 271 -12.29 -21.17 -11.42
CA GLU A 271 -13.24 -22.03 -12.13
C GLU A 271 -13.87 -21.31 -13.33
N GLY A 272 -14.26 -22.10 -14.35
CA GLY A 272 -14.99 -21.61 -15.50
C GLY A 272 -14.22 -20.68 -16.43
N ASP A 273 -12.91 -20.93 -16.60
CA ASP A 273 -11.99 -20.16 -17.43
C ASP A 273 -11.94 -18.67 -17.03
N SER A 274 -12.27 -18.36 -15.76
CA SER A 274 -12.36 -17.00 -15.25
C SER A 274 -11.02 -16.27 -15.22
N GLU A 275 -9.91 -16.98 -15.16
CA GLU A 275 -8.54 -16.45 -15.27
C GLU A 275 -8.27 -15.77 -16.62
N THR A 276 -9.05 -16.07 -17.66
CA THR A 276 -8.85 -15.54 -19.01
C THR A 276 -9.44 -14.14 -19.22
N PHE A 277 -10.28 -13.65 -18.29
CA PHE A 277 -10.97 -12.37 -18.43
C PHE A 277 -11.10 -11.56 -17.14
N THR A 278 -10.82 -12.15 -15.97
CA THR A 278 -10.84 -11.41 -14.71
C THR A 278 -9.62 -10.51 -14.65
N GLY A 279 -9.83 -9.22 -14.46
CA GLY A 279 -8.78 -8.23 -14.28
C GLY A 279 -8.37 -8.07 -12.81
N HIS A 280 -7.39 -7.21 -12.60
CA HIS A 280 -6.85 -6.82 -11.30
C HIS A 280 -6.17 -7.99 -10.58
N THR A 281 -6.45 -8.29 -9.32
CA THR A 281 -5.59 -9.20 -8.52
C THR A 281 -4.15 -8.71 -8.55
N ASN A 282 -3.92 -7.46 -8.18
CA ASN A 282 -2.66 -6.76 -8.49
C ASN A 282 -1.91 -6.31 -7.24
N ALA A 283 -0.60 -6.10 -7.40
CA ALA A 283 0.26 -5.52 -6.39
C ALA A 283 0.28 -4.00 -6.53
N TRP A 284 -0.70 -3.32 -5.93
CA TRP A 284 -0.82 -1.86 -5.97
C TRP A 284 -0.23 -1.16 -4.74
N ALA A 285 -0.04 -1.90 -3.65
CA ALA A 285 0.59 -1.42 -2.43
C ALA A 285 2.11 -1.29 -2.57
N PRO A 286 2.79 -0.49 -1.74
CA PRO A 286 4.23 -0.54 -1.65
C PRO A 286 4.70 -1.93 -1.19
N MET A 287 5.86 -2.36 -1.69
CA MET A 287 6.46 -3.66 -1.40
C MET A 287 7.60 -3.51 -0.39
N ALA A 288 8.03 -4.63 0.22
CA ALA A 288 9.25 -4.72 1.02
C ALA A 288 10.25 -5.68 0.39
N LEU A 289 11.53 -5.49 0.67
CA LEU A 289 12.62 -6.27 0.11
C LEU A 289 13.62 -6.68 1.19
N ASP A 290 13.94 -7.96 1.26
CA ASP A 290 15.08 -8.50 1.99
C ASP A 290 16.32 -8.43 1.09
N ASP A 291 17.13 -7.38 1.27
CA ASP A 291 18.33 -7.13 0.45
C ASP A 291 19.39 -8.24 0.59
N GLU A 292 19.46 -8.89 1.75
CA GLU A 292 20.45 -9.95 1.98
C GLU A 292 20.10 -11.22 1.22
N ARG A 293 18.79 -11.57 1.21
CA ARG A 293 18.31 -12.80 0.59
C ARG A 293 17.85 -12.58 -0.85
N GLY A 294 17.54 -11.35 -1.23
CA GLY A 294 16.96 -11.00 -2.52
C GLY A 294 15.52 -11.49 -2.66
N ILE A 295 14.71 -11.29 -1.63
CA ILE A 295 13.29 -11.70 -1.62
C ILE A 295 12.40 -10.47 -1.50
N VAL A 296 11.49 -10.31 -2.47
CA VAL A 296 10.44 -9.28 -2.44
C VAL A 296 9.19 -9.84 -1.77
N TYR A 297 8.64 -9.08 -0.83
CA TYR A 297 7.36 -9.39 -0.18
C TYR A 297 6.31 -8.37 -0.60
N LEU A 298 5.13 -8.85 -0.99
CA LEU A 298 4.06 -8.01 -1.49
C LEU A 298 2.68 -8.53 -1.07
N GLY A 299 1.75 -7.60 -0.83
CA GLY A 299 0.34 -7.90 -0.70
C GLY A 299 -0.36 -7.80 -2.04
N VAL A 300 -1.28 -8.70 -2.31
CA VAL A 300 -2.09 -8.74 -3.53
C VAL A 300 -3.51 -8.28 -3.24
N GLY A 301 -4.08 -7.54 -4.16
CA GLY A 301 -5.44 -7.02 -4.09
C GLY A 301 -6.51 -8.02 -4.49
N THR A 302 -7.78 -7.60 -4.32
CA THR A 302 -8.98 -8.35 -4.68
C THR A 302 -9.15 -8.40 -6.21
N PRO A 303 -9.70 -9.48 -6.80
CA PRO A 303 -10.06 -9.51 -8.22
C PRO A 303 -11.29 -8.64 -8.51
N SER A 304 -11.42 -8.11 -9.71
CA SER A 304 -12.64 -7.43 -10.15
C SER A 304 -13.83 -8.39 -10.30
N ASN A 305 -15.06 -8.01 -9.89
CA ASN A 305 -15.31 -6.88 -8.98
C ASN A 305 -15.15 -7.35 -7.53
N ASP A 306 -14.83 -6.44 -6.64
CA ASP A 306 -14.42 -6.74 -5.25
C ASP A 306 -15.54 -7.26 -4.35
N TYR A 307 -16.81 -7.20 -4.79
CA TYR A 307 -17.98 -7.44 -3.94
C TYR A 307 -18.90 -8.56 -4.43
N TYR A 308 -18.56 -9.16 -5.57
CA TYR A 308 -19.29 -10.28 -6.17
C TYR A 308 -18.34 -11.11 -7.03
N GLY A 309 -18.26 -12.40 -6.74
CA GLY A 309 -17.37 -13.36 -7.37
C GLY A 309 -18.07 -14.45 -8.20
N GLY A 310 -19.39 -14.38 -8.42
CA GLY A 310 -20.12 -15.45 -9.13
C GLY A 310 -19.66 -15.70 -10.58
N HIS A 311 -18.85 -14.83 -11.16
CA HIS A 311 -18.20 -15.01 -12.46
C HIS A 311 -16.77 -15.59 -12.35
N ARG A 312 -16.23 -15.75 -11.14
CA ARG A 312 -14.87 -16.22 -10.84
C ARG A 312 -14.86 -17.18 -9.66
N LEU A 313 -15.64 -18.25 -9.73
CA LEU A 313 -15.74 -19.24 -8.66
C LEU A 313 -14.38 -19.87 -8.32
N GLY A 314 -14.28 -20.45 -7.12
CA GLY A 314 -13.04 -20.98 -6.55
C GLY A 314 -12.36 -19.98 -5.63
N ASP A 315 -11.21 -20.35 -5.04
CA ASP A 315 -10.50 -19.52 -4.04
C ASP A 315 -9.75 -18.33 -4.65
N ASN A 316 -9.52 -18.32 -5.97
CA ASN A 316 -8.89 -17.26 -6.76
C ASN A 316 -7.46 -16.91 -6.33
N LEU A 317 -6.56 -17.88 -6.24
CA LEU A 317 -5.14 -17.60 -6.01
C LEU A 317 -4.56 -16.77 -7.18
N TYR A 318 -3.75 -15.73 -6.93
CA TYR A 318 -3.15 -15.30 -5.66
C TYR A 318 -3.82 -14.04 -5.09
N ALA A 319 -5.11 -13.86 -5.32
CA ALA A 319 -5.82 -12.73 -4.73
C ALA A 319 -5.69 -12.71 -3.20
N GLU A 320 -5.64 -11.50 -2.64
CA GLU A 320 -5.66 -11.26 -1.19
C GLU A 320 -4.63 -12.11 -0.43
N SER A 321 -3.45 -12.29 -1.05
CA SER A 321 -2.35 -13.10 -0.52
C SER A 321 -1.12 -12.25 -0.22
N LEU A 322 -0.35 -12.68 0.77
CA LEU A 322 1.05 -12.27 0.94
C LEU A 322 1.91 -13.23 0.11
N LEU A 323 2.76 -12.68 -0.75
CA LEU A 323 3.69 -13.42 -1.56
C LEU A 323 5.14 -13.10 -1.18
N ALA A 324 6.01 -14.11 -1.26
CA ALA A 324 7.46 -13.97 -1.26
C ALA A 324 8.01 -14.43 -2.62
N VAL A 325 8.73 -13.56 -3.29
CA VAL A 325 9.20 -13.76 -4.67
C VAL A 325 10.71 -13.53 -4.72
N ASP A 326 11.47 -14.43 -5.36
CA ASP A 326 12.89 -14.19 -5.61
C ASP A 326 13.05 -12.99 -6.56
N ALA A 327 13.73 -11.95 -6.09
CA ALA A 327 13.90 -10.70 -6.82
C ALA A 327 14.70 -10.83 -8.12
N ARG A 328 15.54 -11.89 -8.25
CA ARG A 328 16.40 -12.13 -9.41
C ARG A 328 15.69 -12.85 -10.54
N THR A 329 14.76 -13.76 -10.19
CA THR A 329 14.18 -14.72 -11.12
C THR A 329 12.67 -14.57 -11.30
N GLY A 330 11.97 -13.92 -10.36
CA GLY A 330 10.51 -13.87 -10.31
C GLY A 330 9.87 -15.17 -9.83
N GLU A 331 10.66 -16.14 -9.32
CA GLU A 331 10.13 -17.37 -8.75
C GLU A 331 9.33 -17.09 -7.49
N LEU A 332 8.08 -17.58 -7.45
CA LEU A 332 7.26 -17.56 -6.25
C LEU A 332 7.79 -18.60 -5.25
N LEU A 333 8.36 -18.14 -4.15
CA LEU A 333 8.95 -18.99 -3.11
C LEU A 333 7.90 -19.58 -2.17
N TRP A 334 6.98 -18.73 -1.72
CA TRP A 334 5.83 -19.11 -0.92
C TRP A 334 4.74 -18.03 -0.96
N HIS A 335 3.53 -18.41 -0.59
CA HIS A 335 2.40 -17.49 -0.43
C HIS A 335 1.52 -17.91 0.73
N PHE A 336 0.72 -16.97 1.22
CA PHE A 336 -0.38 -17.23 2.15
C PHE A 336 -1.59 -16.38 1.78
N GLN A 337 -2.71 -17.02 1.46
CA GLN A 337 -3.96 -16.34 1.15
C GLN A 337 -4.70 -15.97 2.45
N THR A 338 -4.94 -14.68 2.66
CA THR A 338 -5.56 -14.14 3.88
C THR A 338 -7.08 -14.02 3.77
N VAL A 339 -7.63 -14.10 2.56
CA VAL A 339 -9.07 -14.13 2.29
C VAL A 339 -9.32 -15.05 1.09
N HIS A 340 -10.07 -16.13 1.30
CA HIS A 340 -10.50 -17.02 0.22
C HIS A 340 -11.72 -16.43 -0.49
N HIS A 341 -11.71 -16.42 -1.83
CA HIS A 341 -12.82 -15.93 -2.64
C HIS A 341 -13.35 -14.58 -2.15
N GLY A 342 -12.51 -13.54 -2.18
CA GLY A 342 -12.81 -12.24 -1.59
C GLY A 342 -14.06 -11.56 -2.14
N LEU A 343 -14.91 -11.04 -1.24
CA LEU A 343 -16.20 -10.38 -1.55
C LEU A 343 -16.38 -9.06 -0.78
N TRP A 344 -15.32 -8.54 -0.16
CA TRP A 344 -15.42 -7.41 0.78
C TRP A 344 -14.45 -6.28 0.47
N ASP A 345 -13.64 -6.41 -0.58
CA ASP A 345 -12.51 -5.51 -0.84
C ASP A 345 -11.51 -5.53 0.34
N TYR A 346 -11.20 -6.75 0.83
CA TYR A 346 -10.29 -6.95 1.96
C TYR A 346 -8.86 -7.23 1.51
N ASP A 347 -8.37 -6.39 0.60
CA ASP A 347 -6.98 -6.37 0.15
C ASP A 347 -5.96 -6.49 1.29
N LEU A 348 -4.73 -6.87 0.94
CA LEU A 348 -3.53 -6.60 1.71
C LEU A 348 -2.86 -5.32 1.19
N PRO A 349 -3.34 -4.12 1.57
CA PRO A 349 -2.95 -2.85 0.95
C PRO A 349 -1.69 -2.26 1.56
N ALA A 350 -1.24 -2.81 2.69
CA ALA A 350 -0.10 -2.29 3.44
C ALA A 350 1.22 -2.82 2.90
N PRO A 351 2.31 -2.02 2.93
CA PRO A 351 3.65 -2.56 2.75
C PRO A 351 3.93 -3.62 3.82
N PRO A 352 4.46 -4.80 3.46
CA PRO A 352 5.01 -5.71 4.44
C PRO A 352 6.14 -5.05 5.22
N VAL A 353 6.37 -5.49 6.46
CA VAL A 353 7.46 -5.01 7.30
C VAL A 353 8.33 -6.18 7.70
N LEU A 354 9.65 -6.06 7.46
CA LEU A 354 10.62 -7.08 7.84
C LEU A 354 11.28 -6.69 9.15
N TYR A 355 11.35 -7.63 10.08
CA TYR A 355 11.97 -7.42 11.38
C TYR A 355 12.41 -8.76 11.97
N THR A 356 13.20 -8.72 13.06
CA THR A 356 13.54 -9.92 13.82
C THR A 356 12.66 -9.96 15.07
N ALA A 357 11.87 -11.02 15.22
CA ALA A 357 10.99 -11.25 16.36
C ALA A 357 11.62 -12.22 17.36
N GLU A 358 11.51 -11.90 18.65
CA GLU A 358 11.87 -12.83 19.73
C GLU A 358 10.58 -13.44 20.31
N VAL A 359 10.22 -14.65 19.87
CA VAL A 359 8.98 -15.31 20.27
C VAL A 359 9.29 -16.65 20.93
N ASP A 360 8.81 -16.86 22.16
CA ASP A 360 9.04 -18.07 22.95
C ASP A 360 10.52 -18.48 23.05
N GLY A 361 11.41 -17.47 23.15
CA GLY A 361 12.85 -17.67 23.24
C GLY A 361 13.54 -18.10 21.94
N ARG A 362 12.84 -17.94 20.80
CA ARG A 362 13.37 -18.14 19.45
C ARG A 362 13.47 -16.81 18.74
N SER A 363 14.61 -16.56 18.12
CA SER A 363 14.80 -15.45 17.18
C SER A 363 14.28 -15.87 15.79
N ILE A 364 13.35 -15.14 15.25
CA ILE A 364 12.68 -15.43 13.97
C ILE A 364 12.86 -14.22 13.07
N ASP A 365 13.44 -14.43 11.90
CA ASP A 365 13.40 -13.43 10.82
C ASP A 365 11.99 -13.39 10.25
N ALA A 366 11.21 -12.38 10.65
CA ALA A 366 9.78 -12.31 10.38
C ALA A 366 9.45 -11.31 9.28
N VAL A 367 8.33 -11.57 8.59
CA VAL A 367 7.58 -10.62 7.80
C VAL A 367 6.19 -10.46 8.40
N ALA A 368 5.77 -9.21 8.62
CA ALA A 368 4.42 -8.89 9.06
C ALA A 368 3.70 -8.05 8.02
N ILE A 369 2.39 -8.28 7.84
CA ILE A 369 1.54 -7.48 6.97
C ILE A 369 0.22 -7.15 7.64
N VAL A 370 -0.18 -5.90 7.51
CA VAL A 370 -1.45 -5.36 8.00
C VAL A 370 -2.50 -5.48 6.92
N GLY A 371 -3.66 -6.07 7.24
CA GLY A 371 -4.78 -6.24 6.31
C GLY A 371 -5.95 -5.28 6.55
N LYS A 372 -6.79 -5.07 5.54
CA LYS A 372 -8.11 -4.41 5.67
C LYS A 372 -9.00 -5.14 6.67
N THR A 373 -8.79 -6.44 6.88
CA THR A 373 -9.47 -7.26 7.89
C THR A 373 -9.24 -6.80 9.33
N GLY A 374 -8.27 -5.91 9.59
CA GLY A 374 -7.91 -5.48 10.94
C GLY A 374 -7.03 -6.47 11.69
N PHE A 375 -6.44 -7.43 10.98
CA PHE A 375 -5.43 -8.36 11.48
C PHE A 375 -4.02 -7.94 11.05
N VAL A 376 -3.04 -8.37 11.82
CA VAL A 376 -1.63 -8.46 11.42
C VAL A 376 -1.33 -9.94 11.22
N TYR A 377 -0.88 -10.31 10.03
CA TYR A 377 -0.40 -11.66 9.73
C TYR A 377 1.12 -11.66 9.82
N VAL A 378 1.69 -12.66 10.50
CA VAL A 378 3.14 -12.73 10.76
C VAL A 378 3.67 -14.11 10.41
N PHE A 379 4.71 -14.13 9.59
CA PHE A 379 5.34 -15.35 9.09
C PHE A 379 6.85 -15.31 9.29
N ASP A 380 7.47 -16.47 9.44
CA ASP A 380 8.88 -16.64 9.15
C ASP A 380 9.09 -16.27 7.69
N ARG A 381 9.91 -15.24 7.41
CA ARG A 381 10.00 -14.67 6.06
C ARG A 381 10.71 -15.57 5.06
N VAL A 382 11.47 -16.58 5.54
CA VAL A 382 12.17 -17.53 4.68
C VAL A 382 11.28 -18.70 4.30
N THR A 383 10.52 -19.22 5.26
CA THR A 383 9.75 -20.46 5.09
C THR A 383 8.28 -20.26 4.78
N GLY A 384 7.73 -19.07 5.10
CA GLY A 384 6.29 -18.81 5.01
C GLY A 384 5.46 -19.46 6.13
N GLU A 385 6.11 -20.09 7.12
CA GLU A 385 5.40 -20.68 8.26
C GLU A 385 4.86 -19.55 9.17
N PRO A 386 3.58 -19.60 9.57
CA PRO A 386 3.02 -18.59 10.46
C PRO A 386 3.68 -18.65 11.84
N VAL A 387 4.05 -17.48 12.38
CA VAL A 387 4.67 -17.36 13.71
C VAL A 387 3.69 -17.78 14.82
N TRP A 388 2.43 -17.42 14.67
CA TRP A 388 1.33 -17.89 15.53
C TRP A 388 0.30 -18.64 14.69
N PRO A 389 -0.42 -19.63 15.27
CA PRO A 389 -1.40 -20.40 14.51
C PRO A 389 -2.46 -19.53 13.83
N ILE A 390 -2.78 -19.86 12.59
CA ILE A 390 -3.90 -19.31 11.84
C ILE A 390 -4.94 -20.42 11.69
N GLU A 391 -6.18 -20.15 12.08
CA GLU A 391 -7.25 -21.14 12.14
C GLU A 391 -8.26 -20.91 11.03
N GLU A 392 -8.56 -21.95 10.25
CA GLU A 392 -9.70 -21.95 9.34
C GLU A 392 -11.01 -22.02 10.13
N ARG A 393 -11.82 -20.97 10.04
CA ARG A 393 -13.11 -20.90 10.74
C ARG A 393 -14.26 -20.78 9.75
N ALA A 394 -15.34 -21.52 10.03
CA ALA A 394 -16.55 -21.48 9.20
C ALA A 394 -17.18 -20.06 9.18
N VAL A 395 -17.58 -19.63 8.00
CA VAL A 395 -18.20 -18.32 7.74
C VAL A 395 -19.54 -18.47 7.01
N PRO A 396 -20.43 -17.45 7.03
CA PRO A 396 -21.72 -17.52 6.34
C PRO A 396 -21.56 -17.61 4.82
N GLY A 397 -22.43 -18.37 4.16
CA GLY A 397 -22.56 -18.38 2.71
C GLY A 397 -23.28 -17.14 2.17
N SER A 398 -23.15 -16.90 0.86
CA SER A 398 -23.83 -15.79 0.17
C SER A 398 -25.30 -16.15 -0.18
N GLU A 399 -26.18 -15.13 -0.16
CA GLU A 399 -27.57 -15.21 -0.64
C GLU A 399 -27.74 -14.61 -2.05
N VAL A 400 -26.66 -14.06 -2.65
CA VAL A 400 -26.71 -13.44 -3.98
C VAL A 400 -26.71 -14.52 -5.05
N PRO A 401 -27.62 -14.49 -6.04
CA PRO A 401 -27.66 -15.53 -7.06
C PRO A 401 -26.34 -15.67 -7.82
N GLY A 402 -25.89 -16.91 -8.02
CA GLY A 402 -24.64 -17.23 -8.72
C GLY A 402 -23.37 -17.15 -7.85
N GLU A 403 -23.45 -16.54 -6.66
CA GLU A 403 -22.32 -16.41 -5.75
C GLU A 403 -22.15 -17.67 -4.88
N VAL A 404 -20.90 -18.14 -4.76
CA VAL A 404 -20.53 -19.26 -3.87
C VAL A 404 -19.35 -18.80 -3.00
N ALA A 405 -19.67 -18.19 -1.85
CA ALA A 405 -18.67 -17.76 -0.90
C ALA A 405 -17.87 -18.97 -0.34
N ALA A 406 -16.58 -18.75 -0.04
CA ALA A 406 -15.76 -19.77 0.60
C ALA A 406 -16.37 -20.22 1.95
N PRO A 407 -16.34 -21.52 2.26
CA PRO A 407 -16.99 -22.04 3.47
C PRO A 407 -16.24 -21.70 4.76
N THR A 408 -14.94 -21.43 4.68
CA THR A 408 -14.07 -21.04 5.79
C THR A 408 -13.21 -19.85 5.39
N GLN A 409 -12.66 -19.17 6.40
CA GLN A 409 -11.70 -18.10 6.23
C GLN A 409 -10.60 -18.20 7.29
N PRO A 410 -9.37 -17.72 7.01
CA PRO A 410 -8.24 -17.79 7.93
C PRO A 410 -8.31 -16.68 8.98
N PHE A 411 -8.25 -17.09 10.26
CA PHE A 411 -8.22 -16.18 11.41
C PHE A 411 -6.91 -16.39 12.19
N PRO A 412 -6.00 -15.39 12.21
CA PRO A 412 -4.83 -15.47 13.06
C PRO A 412 -5.25 -15.48 14.55
N THR A 413 -4.61 -16.33 15.35
CA THR A 413 -4.84 -16.35 16.79
C THR A 413 -4.12 -15.22 17.51
N LEU A 414 -2.99 -14.80 16.97
CA LEU A 414 -2.18 -13.64 17.35
C LEU A 414 -1.50 -13.09 16.07
N PRO A 415 -1.12 -11.81 16.03
CA PRO A 415 -1.41 -10.75 17.00
C PRO A 415 -2.91 -10.51 17.22
N GLU A 416 -3.25 -9.93 18.39
CA GLU A 416 -4.64 -9.50 18.66
C GLU A 416 -5.12 -8.56 17.54
N PRO A 417 -6.40 -8.67 17.09
CA PRO A 417 -6.94 -7.76 16.09
C PRO A 417 -6.90 -6.33 16.61
N PHE A 418 -6.36 -5.42 15.81
CA PHE A 418 -6.18 -4.02 16.19
C PHE A 418 -7.40 -3.14 15.87
N SER A 419 -8.41 -3.69 15.19
CA SER A 419 -9.70 -3.02 14.92
C SER A 419 -10.88 -3.95 15.22
N ARG A 420 -12.08 -3.35 15.33
CA ARG A 420 -13.32 -4.09 15.58
C ARG A 420 -13.62 -5.08 14.45
N GLN A 421 -14.02 -6.32 14.82
CA GLN A 421 -14.19 -7.46 13.91
C GLN A 421 -15.65 -7.83 13.63
N GLN A 422 -16.59 -7.07 14.15
CA GLN A 422 -18.02 -7.28 13.96
C GLN A 422 -18.82 -6.01 14.13
N PHE A 423 -20.01 -5.98 13.59
CA PHE A 423 -20.98 -4.93 13.82
C PHE A 423 -22.35 -5.53 14.14
N THR A 424 -22.86 -5.23 15.31
CA THR A 424 -24.13 -5.71 15.83
C THR A 424 -25.09 -4.54 16.06
N PRO A 425 -26.37 -4.77 16.26
CA PRO A 425 -27.30 -3.69 16.65
C PRO A 425 -26.88 -2.91 17.90
N ASP A 426 -26.08 -3.51 18.80
CA ASP A 426 -25.62 -2.86 20.03
C ASP A 426 -24.47 -1.87 19.77
N ASP A 427 -23.76 -2.02 18.65
CA ASP A 427 -22.67 -1.14 18.24
C ASP A 427 -23.17 0.17 17.56
N LEU A 428 -24.48 0.25 17.27
CA LEU A 428 -25.06 1.47 16.74
C LEU A 428 -24.94 2.62 17.75
N ILE A 429 -24.62 3.81 17.23
CA ILE A 429 -24.42 5.02 18.03
C ILE A 429 -25.57 5.26 19.02
N ASP A 430 -25.24 5.52 20.28
CA ASP A 430 -26.17 5.72 21.38
C ASP A 430 -25.85 6.95 22.24
N LEU A 431 -25.01 7.85 21.73
CA LEU A 431 -24.66 9.11 22.41
C LEU A 431 -25.89 9.95 22.78
N THR A 432 -26.98 9.84 22.04
CA THR A 432 -28.30 10.38 22.41
C THR A 432 -29.42 9.42 22.00
N PRO A 433 -30.59 9.44 22.70
CA PRO A 433 -31.74 8.64 22.30
C PRO A 433 -32.22 8.92 20.87
N GLU A 434 -32.09 10.16 20.38
CA GLU A 434 -32.46 10.54 19.02
C GLU A 434 -31.51 9.94 17.98
N LEU A 435 -30.19 10.01 18.22
CA LEU A 435 -29.21 9.35 17.34
C LEU A 435 -29.45 7.84 17.29
N ARG A 436 -29.62 7.20 18.44
CA ARG A 436 -29.93 5.76 18.52
C ARG A 436 -31.18 5.40 17.71
N ARG A 437 -32.26 6.14 17.89
CA ARG A 437 -33.51 5.91 17.16
C ARG A 437 -33.30 6.01 15.63
N ARG A 438 -32.61 7.05 15.18
CA ARG A 438 -32.34 7.29 13.74
C ARG A 438 -31.39 6.23 13.17
N ALA A 439 -30.36 5.80 13.92
CA ALA A 439 -29.46 4.73 13.50
C ALA A 439 -30.21 3.40 13.32
N VAL A 440 -31.06 3.03 14.28
CA VAL A 440 -31.93 1.83 14.18
C VAL A 440 -32.88 1.92 12.99
N GLU A 441 -33.47 3.10 12.72
CA GLU A 441 -34.35 3.28 11.57
C GLU A 441 -33.59 3.19 10.25
N MET A 442 -32.41 3.78 10.13
CA MET A 442 -31.54 3.76 8.95
C MET A 442 -31.07 2.34 8.60
N THR A 443 -30.85 1.50 9.60
CA THR A 443 -30.38 0.13 9.44
C THR A 443 -31.50 -0.93 9.41
N ARG A 444 -32.76 -0.48 9.32
CA ARG A 444 -33.92 -1.40 9.27
C ARG A 444 -33.87 -2.30 8.02
N GLY A 445 -33.82 -3.62 8.23
CA GLY A 445 -33.75 -4.62 7.17
C GLY A 445 -32.34 -4.87 6.61
N VAL A 446 -31.35 -4.11 7.06
CA VAL A 446 -29.94 -4.36 6.75
C VAL A 446 -29.43 -5.55 7.58
N GLN A 447 -28.54 -6.35 7.01
CA GLN A 447 -27.89 -7.45 7.70
C GLN A 447 -26.73 -6.95 8.56
N PHE A 448 -26.65 -7.47 9.79
CA PHE A 448 -25.51 -7.31 10.66
C PHE A 448 -24.72 -8.62 10.73
N GLY A 449 -23.43 -8.56 11.04
CA GLY A 449 -22.63 -9.78 11.14
C GLY A 449 -21.18 -9.55 11.56
N GLY A 450 -20.44 -10.65 11.57
CA GLY A 450 -18.99 -10.65 11.78
C GLY A 450 -18.23 -10.33 10.49
N LEU A 451 -16.91 -10.33 10.60
CA LEU A 451 -15.94 -9.89 9.59
C LEU A 451 -16.25 -10.39 8.17
N PHE A 452 -16.52 -11.69 8.00
CA PHE A 452 -16.73 -12.31 6.69
C PHE A 452 -18.23 -12.61 6.42
N THR A 453 -19.14 -11.71 6.83
CA THR A 453 -20.54 -11.80 6.43
C THR A 453 -20.71 -11.25 5.02
N PRO A 454 -21.12 -12.06 4.03
CA PRO A 454 -21.15 -11.62 2.63
C PRO A 454 -22.09 -10.43 2.37
N PRO A 455 -21.76 -9.58 1.40
CA PRO A 455 -22.66 -8.54 0.90
C PRO A 455 -23.99 -9.13 0.40
N THR A 456 -25.09 -8.39 0.58
CA THR A 456 -26.43 -8.83 0.16
C THR A 456 -27.16 -7.77 -0.66
N MET A 457 -28.23 -8.17 -1.37
CA MET A 457 -29.07 -7.24 -2.12
C MET A 457 -29.87 -6.28 -1.20
N ARG A 458 -30.11 -6.66 0.06
CA ARG A 458 -30.72 -5.77 1.07
C ARG A 458 -29.72 -4.88 1.78
N GLY A 459 -28.43 -5.18 1.64
CA GLY A 459 -27.31 -4.52 2.30
C GLY A 459 -26.81 -5.28 3.52
N THR A 460 -25.50 -5.32 3.70
CA THR A 460 -24.78 -5.86 4.85
C THR A 460 -23.91 -4.78 5.46
N LEU A 461 -23.93 -4.62 6.77
CA LEU A 461 -23.01 -3.74 7.48
C LEU A 461 -21.72 -4.50 7.78
N ALA A 462 -20.65 -4.10 7.11
CA ALA A 462 -19.31 -4.65 7.29
C ALA A 462 -18.51 -3.83 8.30
N MET A 463 -17.78 -4.53 9.19
CA MET A 463 -16.81 -3.98 10.13
C MET A 463 -15.63 -4.94 10.22
N PRO A 464 -14.43 -4.49 9.87
CA PRO A 464 -14.09 -3.17 9.29
C PRO A 464 -14.86 -2.86 8.01
N GLY A 465 -15.02 -1.55 7.70
CA GLY A 465 -15.69 -1.10 6.47
C GLY A 465 -14.77 -1.17 5.24
N ILE A 466 -15.17 -0.54 4.13
CA ILE A 466 -14.45 -0.57 2.84
C ILE A 466 -13.03 0.02 2.87
N ILE A 467 -12.75 0.98 3.77
CA ILE A 467 -11.39 1.48 3.97
C ILE A 467 -10.53 0.41 4.68
N GLY A 468 -11.19 -0.51 5.39
CA GLY A 468 -10.53 -1.53 6.19
C GLY A 468 -10.15 -1.05 7.59
N GLY A 469 -9.73 -1.97 8.44
CA GLY A 469 -9.09 -1.71 9.72
C GLY A 469 -7.73 -1.04 9.48
N GLY A 470 -6.84 -1.71 8.73
CA GLY A 470 -5.61 -1.13 8.19
C GLY A 470 -5.68 -0.84 6.70
N ASN A 471 -4.80 0.02 6.18
CA ASN A 471 -4.74 0.36 4.77
C ASN A 471 -3.29 0.62 4.33
N TRP A 472 -3.07 1.17 3.11
CA TRP A 472 -1.77 1.36 2.46
C TRP A 472 -0.73 2.14 3.30
N GLY A 473 -1.15 2.95 4.24
CA GLY A 473 -0.26 3.59 5.21
C GLY A 473 0.51 2.58 6.07
N GLY A 474 -0.04 1.40 6.29
CA GLY A 474 0.63 0.27 6.93
C GLY A 474 1.00 0.51 8.39
N SER A 475 2.05 -0.17 8.83
CA SER A 475 2.60 -0.09 10.18
C SER A 475 4.00 0.52 10.19
N ALA A 476 4.50 0.86 11.38
CA ALA A 476 5.92 1.11 11.65
C ALA A 476 6.38 0.16 12.76
N VAL A 477 7.64 -0.29 12.69
CA VAL A 477 8.22 -1.18 13.71
C VAL A 477 9.47 -0.54 14.30
N ASP A 478 9.51 -0.42 15.61
CA ASP A 478 10.73 -0.07 16.33
C ASP A 478 11.54 -1.34 16.64
N PRO A 479 12.66 -1.58 15.94
CA PRO A 479 13.46 -2.79 16.13
C PRO A 479 14.14 -2.85 17.48
N THR A 480 14.23 -1.75 18.23
CA THR A 480 14.88 -1.70 19.54
C THR A 480 13.96 -2.13 20.68
N THR A 481 12.65 -1.87 20.53
CA THR A 481 11.63 -2.21 21.53
C THR A 481 10.79 -3.43 21.12
N GLY A 482 10.80 -3.80 19.84
CA GLY A 482 9.94 -4.85 19.29
C GLY A 482 8.46 -4.47 19.21
N LEU A 483 8.14 -3.16 19.31
CA LEU A 483 6.78 -2.66 19.17
C LEU A 483 6.46 -2.35 17.70
N MET A 484 5.29 -2.81 17.26
CA MET A 484 4.68 -2.43 15.99
C MET A 484 3.55 -1.42 16.25
N PHE A 485 3.52 -0.34 15.48
CA PHE A 485 2.50 0.70 15.58
C PHE A 485 1.61 0.67 14.36
N VAL A 486 0.29 0.58 14.59
CA VAL A 486 -0.72 0.45 13.52
C VAL A 486 -1.86 1.42 13.77
N LYS A 487 -2.22 2.21 12.74
CA LYS A 487 -3.41 3.04 12.75
C LYS A 487 -4.60 2.27 12.21
N ALA A 488 -5.73 2.29 12.93
CA ALA A 488 -6.99 1.69 12.49
C ALA A 488 -8.05 2.72 12.13
N THR A 489 -8.90 2.36 11.16
CA THR A 489 -10.19 3.02 10.91
C THR A 489 -11.30 2.17 11.50
N GLU A 490 -12.19 2.81 12.28
CA GLU A 490 -13.21 2.16 13.12
C GLU A 490 -14.64 2.58 12.70
N GLU A 491 -14.91 2.60 11.40
CA GLU A 491 -16.22 2.89 10.84
C GLU A 491 -16.78 1.72 10.04
N ALA A 492 -18.08 1.42 10.22
CA ALA A 492 -18.78 0.43 9.43
C ALA A 492 -19.19 0.99 8.07
N SER A 493 -19.21 0.12 7.05
CA SER A 493 -19.72 0.44 5.72
C SER A 493 -20.92 -0.42 5.35
N LEU A 494 -21.87 0.16 4.63
CA LEU A 494 -22.96 -0.57 4.02
C LEU A 494 -22.50 -1.14 2.68
N LEU A 495 -22.47 -2.45 2.55
CA LEU A 495 -22.22 -3.18 1.31
C LEU A 495 -23.56 -3.68 0.74
N LYS A 496 -23.99 -3.13 -0.38
CA LYS A 496 -25.25 -3.51 -1.03
C LYS A 496 -24.99 -3.91 -2.46
N ILE A 497 -25.48 -5.08 -2.85
CA ILE A 497 -25.34 -5.64 -4.19
C ILE A 497 -26.57 -5.31 -5.03
N ALA A 498 -26.34 -5.00 -6.31
CA ALA A 498 -27.38 -4.78 -7.31
C ALA A 498 -27.02 -5.49 -8.61
N ALA A 499 -28.03 -5.80 -9.41
CA ALA A 499 -27.81 -6.29 -10.77
C ALA A 499 -27.08 -5.22 -11.61
N THR A 500 -26.15 -5.65 -12.41
CA THR A 500 -25.36 -4.80 -13.31
C THR A 500 -26.01 -4.65 -14.68
N ASP A 501 -25.50 -3.73 -15.48
CA ASP A 501 -25.85 -3.59 -16.88
C ASP A 501 -24.92 -4.48 -17.74
N PRO A 502 -25.43 -5.55 -18.39
CA PRO A 502 -24.59 -6.44 -19.21
C PRO A 502 -23.89 -5.75 -20.38
N ALA A 503 -24.35 -4.55 -20.78
CA ALA A 503 -23.68 -3.77 -21.81
C ALA A 503 -22.38 -3.08 -21.30
N ARG A 504 -22.18 -3.07 -19.99
CA ARG A 504 -21.08 -2.35 -19.33
C ARG A 504 -20.10 -3.24 -18.59
N THR A 505 -20.50 -4.44 -18.20
CA THR A 505 -19.70 -5.32 -17.35
C THR A 505 -20.00 -6.79 -17.65
N ALA A 506 -19.03 -7.66 -17.46
CA ALA A 506 -19.18 -9.09 -17.60
C ALA A 506 -19.82 -9.78 -16.38
N GLY A 507 -19.87 -9.14 -15.22
CA GLY A 507 -20.50 -9.70 -14.02
C GLY A 507 -22.00 -9.39 -13.94
N ASP A 508 -22.81 -10.36 -13.50
CA ASP A 508 -24.27 -10.21 -13.36
C ASP A 508 -24.67 -9.26 -12.23
N TYR A 509 -23.85 -9.17 -11.20
CA TYR A 509 -24.06 -8.36 -10.02
C TYR A 509 -22.79 -7.58 -9.67
N GLY A 510 -22.96 -6.50 -8.93
CA GLY A 510 -21.88 -5.66 -8.43
C GLY A 510 -22.35 -4.75 -7.32
N ILE A 511 -21.48 -3.90 -6.82
CA ILE A 511 -21.80 -2.97 -5.75
C ILE A 511 -22.79 -1.89 -6.21
N ASP A 512 -23.83 -1.64 -5.44
CA ASP A 512 -24.67 -0.46 -5.59
C ASP A 512 -23.90 0.79 -5.11
N ARG A 513 -23.20 1.44 -6.01
CA ARG A 513 -22.34 2.60 -5.70
C ARG A 513 -23.07 3.75 -4.98
N ALA A 514 -24.38 3.87 -5.18
CA ALA A 514 -25.15 4.91 -4.50
C ALA A 514 -25.36 4.60 -3.02
N SER A 515 -25.34 3.32 -2.65
CA SER A 515 -25.58 2.83 -1.29
C SER A 515 -24.31 2.45 -0.56
N ASN A 516 -23.23 2.11 -1.29
CA ASN A 516 -21.94 1.67 -0.70
C ASN A 516 -21.19 2.85 -0.09
N ARG A 517 -21.29 2.99 1.22
CA ARG A 517 -20.66 4.09 1.96
C ARG A 517 -20.72 3.85 3.47
N SER A 518 -19.90 4.58 4.21
CA SER A 518 -20.10 4.75 5.66
C SER A 518 -21.42 5.47 5.92
N LEU A 519 -22.29 4.86 6.71
CA LEU A 519 -23.57 5.46 7.06
C LEU A 519 -23.40 6.56 8.12
N ARG A 520 -24.01 7.73 7.88
CA ARG A 520 -23.91 8.90 8.75
C ARG A 520 -25.27 9.55 8.94
N ILE A 521 -25.49 10.08 10.14
CA ILE A 521 -26.66 10.89 10.50
C ILE A 521 -26.20 12.34 10.57
N GLU A 522 -26.46 13.13 9.54
CA GLU A 522 -26.02 14.53 9.46
C GLU A 522 -24.50 14.70 9.70
N GLY A 523 -23.69 13.81 9.15
CA GLY A 523 -22.24 13.80 9.32
C GLY A 523 -21.71 12.94 10.47
N ILE A 524 -22.54 12.58 11.44
CA ILE A 524 -22.16 11.72 12.57
C ILE A 524 -22.20 10.25 12.12
N PRO A 525 -21.11 9.46 12.26
CA PRO A 525 -21.12 8.03 11.96
C PRO A 525 -22.17 7.27 12.78
N ILE A 526 -22.72 6.19 12.22
CA ILE A 526 -23.70 5.34 12.94
C ILE A 526 -23.06 4.43 14.00
N THR A 527 -21.73 4.40 14.08
CA THR A 527 -20.96 3.69 15.10
C THR A 527 -20.61 4.60 16.27
N ASN A 528 -20.44 4.04 17.45
CA ASN A 528 -19.87 4.78 18.57
C ASN A 528 -18.38 5.09 18.33
N PRO A 529 -17.86 6.26 18.80
CA PRO A 529 -16.43 6.54 18.75
C PRO A 529 -15.64 5.56 19.66
N PRO A 530 -14.30 5.46 19.53
CA PRO A 530 -13.46 6.22 18.60
C PRO A 530 -13.61 5.71 17.15
N TRP A 531 -13.47 6.64 16.17
CA TRP A 531 -13.55 6.30 14.73
C TRP A 531 -12.18 6.11 14.08
N GLY A 532 -11.13 6.25 14.86
CA GLY A 532 -9.76 5.91 14.49
C GLY A 532 -8.90 5.74 15.72
N THR A 533 -8.02 4.73 15.70
CA THR A 533 -7.14 4.37 16.81
C THR A 533 -5.71 4.16 16.34
N LEU A 534 -4.75 4.36 17.25
CA LEU A 534 -3.37 3.92 17.13
C LEU A 534 -3.12 2.85 18.17
N SER A 535 -2.62 1.70 17.73
CA SER A 535 -2.25 0.58 18.59
C SER A 535 -0.75 0.35 18.58
N ALA A 536 -0.17 0.07 19.73
CA ALA A 536 1.15 -0.56 19.83
C ALA A 536 0.96 -2.05 20.12
N ILE A 537 1.54 -2.88 19.30
CA ILE A 537 1.51 -4.35 19.43
C ILE A 537 2.91 -4.81 19.80
N ASP A 538 3.03 -5.53 20.91
CA ASP A 538 4.27 -6.21 21.28
C ASP A 538 4.46 -7.45 20.38
N MET A 539 5.42 -7.38 19.48
CA MET A 539 5.65 -8.43 18.47
C MET A 539 6.36 -9.66 19.02
N SER A 540 6.71 -9.67 20.30
CA SER A 540 7.20 -10.88 20.99
C SER A 540 6.06 -11.74 21.55
N THR A 541 4.93 -11.11 21.88
CA THR A 541 3.77 -11.75 22.50
C THR A 541 2.52 -11.71 21.62
N GLY A 542 2.47 -10.89 20.60
CA GLY A 542 1.29 -10.62 19.78
C GLY A 542 0.18 -9.86 20.51
N ARG A 543 0.47 -9.24 21.68
CA ARG A 543 -0.53 -8.53 22.49
C ARG A 543 -0.49 -7.04 22.24
N ILE A 544 -1.66 -6.40 22.32
CA ILE A 544 -1.76 -4.94 22.31
C ILE A 544 -1.22 -4.41 23.63
N ALA A 545 -0.09 -3.69 23.57
CA ALA A 545 0.52 -3.05 24.74
C ALA A 545 -0.30 -1.83 25.18
N TRP A 546 -0.76 -1.04 24.21
CA TRP A 546 -1.67 0.08 24.41
C TRP A 546 -2.44 0.41 23.12
N GLN A 547 -3.59 1.05 23.26
CA GLN A 547 -4.39 1.55 22.14
C GLN A 547 -5.04 2.87 22.54
N VAL A 548 -4.92 3.90 21.70
CA VAL A 548 -5.47 5.25 21.95
C VAL A 548 -6.23 5.76 20.73
N PRO A 549 -7.24 6.64 20.89
CA PRO A 549 -7.86 7.35 19.79
C PRO A 549 -6.87 8.28 19.07
N VAL A 550 -6.96 8.40 17.75
CA VAL A 550 -6.16 9.31 16.94
C VAL A 550 -7.03 10.31 16.23
N GLY A 551 -6.73 11.59 16.47
CA GLY A 551 -7.44 12.70 15.85
C GLY A 551 -8.75 13.05 16.55
N ASP A 552 -9.32 14.17 16.15
CA ASP A 552 -10.59 14.67 16.66
C ASP A 552 -11.46 15.19 15.51
N ARG A 553 -12.73 15.39 15.81
CA ARG A 553 -13.74 15.95 14.90
C ARG A 553 -14.38 17.18 15.55
N PRO A 554 -13.69 18.34 15.52
CA PRO A 554 -14.16 19.55 16.18
C PRO A 554 -15.56 19.98 15.72
N GLU A 555 -15.87 19.74 14.42
CA GLU A 555 -17.16 20.05 13.81
C GLU A 555 -18.33 19.29 14.44
N LEU A 556 -18.08 18.16 15.10
CA LEU A 556 -19.11 17.38 15.79
C LEU A 556 -19.34 17.85 17.23
N ARG A 557 -18.39 18.54 17.86
CA ARG A 557 -18.52 18.99 19.26
C ARG A 557 -19.65 20.00 19.46
N ASP A 558 -19.89 20.86 18.47
CA ASP A 558 -20.98 21.82 18.45
C ASP A 558 -22.22 21.31 17.69
N HIS A 559 -22.23 20.03 17.29
CA HIS A 559 -23.33 19.49 16.47
C HIS A 559 -24.67 19.51 17.24
N PRO A 560 -25.79 19.96 16.62
CA PRO A 560 -27.09 20.09 17.31
C PRO A 560 -27.58 18.82 17.99
N LEU A 561 -27.35 17.65 17.36
CA LEU A 561 -27.75 16.32 17.89
C LEU A 561 -26.88 15.86 19.07
N LEU A 562 -25.74 16.50 19.33
CA LEU A 562 -24.80 16.17 20.39
C LEU A 562 -24.78 17.23 21.49
N ARG A 563 -25.67 18.24 21.42
CA ARG A 563 -25.72 19.32 22.40
C ARG A 563 -26.02 18.79 23.82
N GLY A 564 -25.12 19.09 24.74
CA GLY A 564 -25.22 18.66 26.15
C GLY A 564 -24.76 17.23 26.41
N VAL A 565 -24.16 16.57 25.40
CA VAL A 565 -23.48 15.29 25.57
C VAL A 565 -22.04 15.53 25.99
N GLU A 566 -21.57 14.83 26.99
CA GLU A 566 -20.15 14.77 27.35
C GLU A 566 -19.47 13.81 26.36
N LEU A 567 -18.70 14.37 25.43
CA LEU A 567 -17.97 13.61 24.42
C LEU A 567 -16.57 13.26 24.92
N PRO A 568 -15.98 12.13 24.48
CA PRO A 568 -14.58 11.82 24.74
C PRO A 568 -13.64 12.95 24.27
N ASP A 569 -12.48 13.07 24.89
CA ASP A 569 -11.45 14.07 24.54
C ASP A 569 -11.00 13.96 23.09
N ARG A 570 -10.93 12.74 22.55
CA ARG A 570 -10.64 12.44 21.16
C ARG A 570 -11.70 11.50 20.59
N LEU A 571 -12.31 11.90 19.49
CA LEU A 571 -13.33 11.09 18.79
C LEU A 571 -12.72 10.10 17.79
N GLY A 572 -11.47 10.31 17.41
CA GLY A 572 -10.81 9.57 16.36
C GLY A 572 -11.24 10.00 14.96
N VAL A 573 -10.33 9.82 13.97
CA VAL A 573 -10.59 10.11 12.56
C VAL A 573 -10.31 8.87 11.70
N GLN A 574 -11.11 8.71 10.64
CA GLN A 574 -10.84 7.69 9.63
C GLN A 574 -9.72 8.17 8.70
N GLY A 575 -8.98 7.25 8.12
CA GLY A 575 -7.97 7.55 7.10
C GLY A 575 -6.97 6.41 6.94
N ALA A 576 -6.26 6.42 5.82
CA ALA A 576 -5.32 5.37 5.44
C ALA A 576 -3.87 5.66 5.82
N ALA A 577 -3.55 6.92 6.19
CA ALA A 577 -2.18 7.32 6.55
C ALA A 577 -1.66 6.54 7.76
N GLY A 578 -0.46 6.02 7.66
CA GLY A 578 0.22 5.26 8.70
C GLY A 578 1.25 6.07 9.50
N PRO A 579 1.83 5.47 10.53
CA PRO A 579 2.83 6.09 11.38
C PRO A 579 4.25 6.01 10.82
N VAL A 580 5.12 6.88 11.34
CA VAL A 580 6.57 6.74 11.38
C VAL A 580 7.00 6.75 12.84
N VAL A 581 8.02 5.95 13.20
CA VAL A 581 8.57 5.91 14.55
C VAL A 581 10.05 6.28 14.54
N THR A 582 10.54 6.94 15.60
CA THR A 582 11.92 7.40 15.73
C THR A 582 12.60 6.83 16.98
N ALA A 583 13.93 6.69 16.93
CA ALA A 583 14.74 6.34 18.10
C ALA A 583 14.67 7.40 19.21
N GLY A 584 14.17 8.62 18.93
CA GLY A 584 13.80 9.63 19.93
C GLY A 584 12.55 9.26 20.75
N GLY A 585 11.93 8.09 20.51
CA GLY A 585 10.78 7.59 21.24
C GLY A 585 9.46 8.24 20.84
N LEU A 586 9.36 8.74 19.60
CA LEU A 586 8.19 9.44 19.09
C LEU A 586 7.57 8.70 17.90
N ILE A 587 6.25 8.76 17.83
CA ILE A 587 5.46 8.32 16.67
C ILE A 587 4.80 9.54 16.05
N PHE A 588 5.04 9.79 14.76
CA PHE A 588 4.36 10.85 14.01
C PHE A 588 3.31 10.27 13.06
N LEU A 589 2.12 10.85 13.02
CA LEU A 589 1.06 10.53 12.05
C LEU A 589 -0.04 11.60 12.02
N THR A 590 -0.81 11.64 10.92
CA THR A 590 -2.01 12.50 10.79
C THR A 590 -3.31 11.73 11.06
N GLY A 591 -3.29 10.42 10.83
CA GLY A 591 -4.49 9.59 10.88
C GLY A 591 -5.52 9.88 9.78
N GLY A 592 -5.23 10.79 8.83
CA GLY A 592 -6.13 11.20 7.75
C GLY A 592 -6.90 12.50 8.02
N GLY A 593 -6.51 13.25 9.06
CA GLY A 593 -7.03 14.59 9.38
C GLY A 593 -6.08 15.71 8.92
N ASP A 594 -6.39 16.92 9.32
CA ASP A 594 -5.62 18.15 9.05
C ASP A 594 -4.70 18.55 10.21
N VAL A 595 -4.36 17.60 11.07
CA VAL A 595 -3.43 17.78 12.20
C VAL A 595 -2.36 16.72 12.15
N LEU A 596 -1.09 17.12 12.27
CA LEU A 596 0.03 16.20 12.52
C LEU A 596 0.20 16.05 14.02
N TYR A 597 0.25 14.81 14.50
CA TYR A 597 0.42 14.45 15.90
C TYR A 597 1.79 13.82 16.15
N ALA A 598 2.30 14.01 17.36
CA ALA A 598 3.39 13.19 17.90
C ALA A 598 2.91 12.49 19.18
N PHE A 599 3.13 11.17 19.25
CA PHE A 599 2.82 10.33 20.40
C PHE A 599 4.11 9.78 21.00
N ASP A 600 4.13 9.62 22.32
CA ASP A 600 5.16 8.84 23.02
C ASP A 600 4.99 7.37 22.66
N SER A 601 6.03 6.73 22.11
CA SER A 601 5.98 5.36 21.61
C SER A 601 5.75 4.31 22.70
N SER A 602 6.13 4.62 23.95
CA SER A 602 6.00 3.70 25.07
C SER A 602 4.60 3.67 25.71
N SER A 603 3.86 4.79 25.61
CA SER A 603 2.61 4.96 26.34
C SER A 603 1.40 5.32 25.46
N GLY A 604 1.61 5.80 24.24
CA GLY A 604 0.55 6.35 23.40
C GLY A 604 0.06 7.75 23.83
N GLU A 605 0.76 8.41 24.77
CA GLU A 605 0.43 9.78 25.16
C GLU A 605 0.68 10.75 23.99
N GLU A 606 -0.31 11.59 23.63
CA GLU A 606 -0.11 12.68 22.69
C GLU A 606 0.77 13.75 23.35
N VAL A 607 1.98 13.98 22.79
CA VAL A 607 2.96 14.91 23.36
C VAL A 607 3.11 16.20 22.56
N TRP A 608 2.61 16.22 21.34
CA TRP A 608 2.60 17.40 20.47
C TRP A 608 1.60 17.24 19.32
N SER A 609 1.10 18.37 18.83
CA SER A 609 0.30 18.42 17.60
C SER A 609 0.42 19.78 16.91
N ALA A 610 0.30 19.78 15.57
CA ALA A 610 0.29 20.99 14.76
C ALA A 610 -0.81 20.94 13.70
N GLN A 611 -1.51 22.08 13.55
CA GLN A 611 -2.48 22.26 12.47
C GLN A 611 -1.75 22.33 11.12
N LEU A 612 -2.25 21.59 10.14
CA LEU A 612 -1.75 21.56 8.77
C LEU A 612 -2.57 22.49 7.86
N PRO A 613 -1.99 22.99 6.74
CA PRO A 613 -2.71 23.86 5.81
C PRO A 613 -3.83 23.16 5.04
N ALA A 614 -3.77 21.83 4.92
CA ALA A 614 -4.76 20.97 4.29
C ALA A 614 -4.74 19.59 4.91
N VAL A 615 -5.66 18.71 4.51
CA VAL A 615 -5.76 17.34 5.02
C VAL A 615 -4.52 16.53 4.66
N GLY A 616 -3.93 15.85 5.65
CA GLY A 616 -2.75 15.00 5.52
C GLY A 616 -3.12 13.53 5.37
N TYR A 617 -3.17 13.04 4.15
CA TYR A 617 -3.40 11.62 3.86
C TYR A 617 -2.10 10.82 3.69
N ALA A 618 -0.94 11.49 3.59
CA ALA A 618 0.37 10.85 3.42
C ALA A 618 0.90 10.26 4.73
N ASN A 619 1.86 9.34 4.63
CA ASN A 619 2.69 8.97 5.76
C ASN A 619 3.73 10.08 5.99
N PRO A 620 3.98 10.49 7.24
CA PRO A 620 5.12 11.35 7.53
C PRO A 620 6.45 10.65 7.24
N MET A 621 7.51 11.43 7.14
CA MET A 621 8.89 10.96 7.10
C MET A 621 9.80 11.88 7.93
N THR A 622 11.01 11.42 8.25
CA THR A 622 11.99 12.24 8.99
C THR A 622 13.40 11.97 8.52
N TYR A 623 14.18 13.02 8.38
CA TYR A 623 15.58 12.98 7.94
C TYR A 623 16.41 14.04 8.65
N GLY A 624 17.74 13.96 8.54
CA GLY A 624 18.67 14.98 8.98
C GLY A 624 19.38 15.62 7.81
N ASP A 625 19.65 16.93 7.87
CA ASP A 625 20.50 17.63 6.92
C ASP A 625 21.99 17.54 7.30
N ALA A 626 22.84 18.06 6.42
CA ALA A 626 24.30 18.09 6.65
C ALA A 626 24.74 18.87 7.91
N SER A 627 23.88 19.74 8.44
CA SER A 627 24.14 20.45 9.70
C SER A 627 23.82 19.59 10.93
N GLY A 628 23.13 18.45 10.75
CA GLY A 628 22.61 17.60 11.82
C GLY A 628 21.24 18.05 12.34
N ARG A 629 20.57 19.00 11.69
CA ARG A 629 19.19 19.41 12.00
C ARG A 629 18.24 18.33 11.50
N GLN A 630 17.35 17.87 12.37
CA GLN A 630 16.33 16.87 12.03
C GLN A 630 15.03 17.56 11.60
N PHE A 631 14.43 17.04 10.52
CA PHE A 631 13.15 17.48 9.98
C PHE A 631 12.12 16.36 10.06
N VAL A 632 10.86 16.74 10.28
CA VAL A 632 9.67 15.87 10.10
C VAL A 632 8.84 16.48 8.99
N VAL A 633 8.59 15.70 7.92
CA VAL A 633 7.90 16.19 6.72
C VAL A 633 6.60 15.42 6.50
N ILE A 634 5.58 16.14 6.06
CA ILE A 634 4.26 15.60 5.70
C ILE A 634 3.74 16.24 4.43
N ALA A 635 3.18 15.43 3.53
CA ALA A 635 2.43 15.90 2.38
C ALA A 635 0.95 16.09 2.74
N THR A 636 0.37 17.21 2.29
CA THR A 636 -1.03 17.58 2.53
C THR A 636 -1.71 18.02 1.24
N GLY A 637 -3.00 17.80 1.11
CA GLY A 637 -3.81 18.20 -0.04
C GLY A 637 -4.86 17.14 -0.39
N ALA A 638 -6.12 17.54 -0.43
CA ALA A 638 -7.21 16.66 -0.84
C ALA A 638 -7.34 16.59 -2.36
N ARG A 639 -8.14 15.66 -2.84
CA ARG A 639 -8.40 15.48 -4.29
C ARG A 639 -8.97 16.76 -4.90
N GLY A 640 -8.31 17.24 -5.95
CA GLY A 640 -8.66 18.48 -6.66
C GLY A 640 -8.06 19.73 -6.04
N GLU A 641 -7.25 19.59 -5.00
CA GLU A 641 -6.56 20.70 -4.34
C GLU A 641 -5.07 20.71 -4.69
N ASN A 642 -4.42 21.84 -4.45
CA ASN A 642 -2.97 21.95 -4.53
C ASN A 642 -2.32 21.11 -3.43
N GLY A 643 -1.30 20.34 -3.77
CA GLY A 643 -0.49 19.59 -2.80
C GLY A 643 0.55 20.49 -2.13
N ILE A 644 0.75 20.32 -0.82
CA ILE A 644 1.71 21.10 -0.03
C ILE A 644 2.58 20.13 0.79
N LEU A 645 3.89 20.25 0.72
CA LEU A 645 4.81 19.68 1.70
C LEU A 645 4.99 20.66 2.86
N VAL A 646 4.96 20.15 4.08
CA VAL A 646 5.24 20.92 5.29
C VAL A 646 6.36 20.24 6.07
N ALA A 647 7.46 20.95 6.28
CA ALA A 647 8.59 20.49 7.07
C ALA A 647 8.61 21.17 8.44
N PHE A 648 8.71 20.38 9.48
CA PHE A 648 8.86 20.84 10.86
C PHE A 648 10.28 20.55 11.36
N ALA A 649 10.86 21.44 12.14
CA ALA A 649 12.14 21.26 12.79
C ALA A 649 12.17 22.02 14.13
N LEU A 650 13.19 21.75 14.95
CA LEU A 650 13.46 22.58 16.14
C LEU A 650 13.92 23.98 15.70
N PRO A 651 13.62 25.04 16.48
CA PRO A 651 14.18 26.38 16.24
C PRO A 651 15.69 26.37 16.15
N GLU A 652 16.26 27.31 15.36
CA GLU A 652 17.72 27.51 15.23
C GLU A 652 18.34 28.07 16.51
#